data_6bef8239ccff8b7c55dd5a8162a5d804
#
_entry.id   6bef8239ccff8b7c55dd5a8162a5d804
#
_cell.length_a   1.000
_cell.length_b   1.000
_cell.length_c   1.000
_cell.angle_alpha   90.00
_cell.angle_beta   90.00
_cell.angle_gamma   90.00
#
_symmetry.space_group_name_H-M   'P 1'
#
loop_
_entity.id
_entity.type
_entity.pdbx_description
1 polymer ?
#
loop_
_entity_poly.entity_id
_entity_poly.type
_entity_poly.pdbx_seq_one_letter_code
_entity_poly.pdbx_strand_id
1 'polypeptide(L)'
;MTEKNIIMSLEDIMGDRFGRYSKYIIQDRALPDVRDGLKPVQRRILYAMWKEGNLPNKPYRKSAKTVGTVIGNYHPHGDSSVYFAMVRMAQEWAMRYPLVDGQGNFGSVDGDSPAAMRYTEARLNKLGEAMMDDLYKETVDFEPNFDNTLVEPKVMPTRIPNLLVNGASGIAVGMATNMPPHNLSEVIEACEAYIDNPEITVEELMEFVKAPDFPTGGFIYGVSGVREAYLTGRGRVIMRAKAEIESGQTHDKIVITEIPYNVNKAELIKYIADLVNDKKIEGISNANDESDRDGMRIVIDIKRDANASVVLNKLYKMTALQTSFGVNNVALVHGRPKTLNLRDLIKYFIEHRHEVVIRRTQFDLRKAKERAHILEGLIIASDNIDEVIRIIRAAKTPNDAIAGLIERFNLTEIQSRAIVEMRLRQLTGLMQDQLHAEYEEIMKQIAYLESILADDEVCRQVMKDELLEVKTKYGDERRSEIVYSSEEFNPEDFYADDQMIITISHMGYIKRTPLTEFRAQNRGGVGSKGTETRDEDFVEHIYPATMHNTMMFFTQKGKCYWLKVYEIPEGTKNSKGRAIQNLLNIDSDDNVTAYLRVKSLEDSEFINSHYVLFCTKKGVIKKTLLEQYSRPRQNGVNAITIREDDSVIEVRMTNGNNEIIIANRNGRAIRFHEAAVRVMGRTATGVRGITLDNDGQDEVVGMICIKDLKTESVMVVSEQGYGKRSEIEDYRKTNRGGKGVKTMNITEKTGKLVTIKSVTDENDLMIINKSGITIRLKVADVRIMGRATQGVRLINLEKRNDQIGSVCKVMTESLEDEIPAEEAEGTIVSDPNADAPDIDDAADVNENESNNEIEE
;
A
#
# COMPACT_ATOMS: atom_id res chain seq x y z
N MET A 1 -17.16 -26.41 -63.09
CA MET A 1 -17.33 -25.32 -62.14
C MET A 1 -16.09 -24.48 -62.27
N THR A 2 -16.18 -23.25 -62.73
CA THR A 2 -15.06 -22.31 -62.83
C THR A 2 -14.75 -21.84 -61.41
N GLU A 3 -13.60 -22.17 -60.89
CA GLU A 3 -13.07 -21.63 -59.63
C GLU A 3 -12.98 -20.10 -59.73
N LYS A 4 -13.73 -19.40 -58.88
CA LYS A 4 -13.74 -17.96 -58.83
C LYS A 4 -12.61 -17.55 -57.86
N ASN A 5 -11.43 -17.24 -58.42
CA ASN A 5 -10.32 -16.71 -57.63
C ASN A 5 -10.67 -15.29 -57.19
N ILE A 6 -10.88 -15.12 -55.86
CA ILE A 6 -11.09 -13.82 -55.24
C ILE A 6 -9.72 -13.32 -54.78
N ILE A 7 -9.25 -12.24 -55.41
CA ILE A 7 -8.01 -11.56 -54.97
C ILE A 7 -8.39 -10.63 -53.79
N MET A 8 -7.85 -10.89 -52.63
CA MET A 8 -8.00 -10.04 -51.44
C MET A 8 -6.65 -9.48 -51.06
N SER A 9 -6.59 -8.26 -50.52
CA SER A 9 -5.36 -7.71 -49.99
C SER A 9 -4.94 -8.50 -48.72
N LEU A 10 -3.65 -8.57 -48.46
CA LEU A 10 -3.14 -9.21 -47.23
C LEU A 10 -3.67 -8.49 -45.98
N GLU A 11 -3.81 -7.17 -46.03
CA GLU A 11 -4.35 -6.34 -44.97
C GLU A 11 -5.81 -6.70 -44.65
N ASP A 12 -6.65 -6.89 -45.66
CA ASP A 12 -8.06 -7.28 -45.47
C ASP A 12 -8.16 -8.69 -44.85
N ILE A 13 -7.34 -9.62 -45.32
CA ILE A 13 -7.31 -11.00 -44.78
C ILE A 13 -6.83 -10.97 -43.34
N MET A 14 -5.75 -10.24 -43.05
CA MET A 14 -5.21 -10.11 -41.69
C MET A 14 -6.22 -9.44 -40.74
N GLY A 15 -6.87 -8.36 -41.17
CA GLY A 15 -7.89 -7.66 -40.39
C GLY A 15 -9.11 -8.55 -40.09
N ASP A 16 -9.63 -9.29 -41.05
CA ASP A 16 -10.76 -10.23 -40.84
C ASP A 16 -10.36 -11.35 -39.87
N ARG A 17 -9.20 -11.99 -40.10
CA ARG A 17 -8.72 -13.08 -39.24
C ARG A 17 -8.44 -12.62 -37.81
N PHE A 18 -7.79 -11.46 -37.65
CA PHE A 18 -7.51 -10.87 -36.33
C PHE A 18 -8.82 -10.48 -35.63
N GLY A 19 -9.78 -9.89 -36.33
CA GLY A 19 -11.09 -9.56 -35.78
C GLY A 19 -11.84 -10.79 -35.25
N ARG A 20 -11.86 -11.88 -36.03
CA ARG A 20 -12.49 -13.15 -35.61
C ARG A 20 -11.76 -13.77 -34.41
N TYR A 21 -10.43 -13.79 -34.45
CA TYR A 21 -9.63 -14.28 -33.34
C TYR A 21 -9.84 -13.45 -32.06
N SER A 22 -9.84 -12.13 -32.20
CA SER A 22 -10.10 -11.22 -31.05
C SER A 22 -11.47 -11.47 -30.44
N LYS A 23 -12.51 -11.61 -31.29
CA LYS A 23 -13.87 -11.94 -30.84
C LYS A 23 -13.89 -13.26 -30.05
N TYR A 24 -13.24 -14.30 -30.58
CA TYR A 24 -13.15 -15.61 -29.93
C TYR A 24 -12.45 -15.51 -28.59
N ILE A 25 -11.29 -14.81 -28.49
CA ILE A 25 -10.56 -14.65 -27.22
C ILE A 25 -11.40 -13.90 -26.19
N ILE A 26 -12.17 -12.90 -26.61
CA ILE A 26 -13.02 -12.11 -25.72
C ILE A 26 -14.22 -12.93 -25.25
N GLN A 27 -14.97 -13.54 -26.14
CA GLN A 27 -16.23 -14.19 -25.82
C GLN A 27 -16.08 -15.62 -25.30
N ASP A 28 -15.14 -16.39 -25.87
CA ASP A 28 -15.09 -17.84 -25.67
C ASP A 28 -13.83 -18.32 -24.91
N ARG A 29 -13.03 -17.40 -24.33
CA ARG A 29 -11.81 -17.81 -23.62
C ARG A 29 -11.52 -17.03 -22.33
N ALA A 30 -11.35 -15.71 -22.43
CA ALA A 30 -10.67 -14.94 -21.38
C ALA A 30 -11.59 -14.32 -20.35
N LEU A 31 -12.80 -13.89 -20.77
CA LEU A 31 -13.71 -13.17 -19.90
C LEU A 31 -14.80 -14.09 -19.32
N PRO A 32 -15.19 -13.88 -18.05
CA PRO A 32 -16.31 -14.60 -17.44
C PRO A 32 -17.65 -14.06 -17.93
N ASP A 33 -18.69 -14.91 -17.92
CA ASP A 33 -20.08 -14.45 -18.05
C ASP A 33 -20.53 -13.82 -16.72
N VAL A 34 -21.24 -12.70 -16.79
CA VAL A 34 -21.66 -11.96 -15.59
C VAL A 34 -22.64 -12.77 -14.71
N ARG A 35 -23.40 -13.68 -15.32
CA ARG A 35 -24.46 -14.45 -14.68
C ARG A 35 -23.93 -15.56 -13.76
N ASP A 36 -22.94 -16.33 -14.22
CA ASP A 36 -22.36 -17.46 -13.48
C ASP A 36 -20.91 -17.27 -13.03
N GLY A 37 -20.24 -16.18 -13.50
CA GLY A 37 -18.87 -15.88 -13.15
C GLY A 37 -17.82 -16.87 -13.68
N LEU A 38 -18.19 -17.72 -14.63
CA LEU A 38 -17.31 -18.77 -15.15
C LEU A 38 -16.79 -18.42 -16.54
N LYS A 39 -15.54 -18.79 -16.78
CA LYS A 39 -14.99 -18.88 -18.13
C LYS A 39 -15.48 -20.18 -18.79
N PRO A 40 -15.52 -20.25 -20.14
CA PRO A 40 -15.98 -21.45 -20.83
C PRO A 40 -15.28 -22.75 -20.38
N VAL A 41 -13.95 -22.73 -20.19
CA VAL A 41 -13.20 -23.91 -19.73
C VAL A 41 -13.63 -24.36 -18.33
N GLN A 42 -13.88 -23.42 -17.41
CA GLN A 42 -14.34 -23.72 -16.06
C GLN A 42 -15.73 -24.33 -16.07
N ARG A 43 -16.64 -23.74 -16.83
CA ARG A 43 -18.02 -24.23 -16.99
C ARG A 43 -18.06 -25.65 -17.56
N ARG A 44 -17.23 -25.93 -18.56
CA ARG A 44 -17.09 -27.26 -19.19
C ARG A 44 -16.52 -28.30 -18.24
N ILE A 45 -15.56 -27.94 -17.41
CA ILE A 45 -15.00 -28.85 -16.38
C ILE A 45 -16.09 -29.23 -15.36
N LEU A 46 -16.78 -28.26 -14.80
CA LEU A 46 -17.83 -28.49 -13.79
C LEU A 46 -18.98 -29.32 -14.40
N TYR A 47 -19.42 -28.97 -15.62
CA TYR A 47 -20.47 -29.72 -16.34
C TYR A 47 -20.07 -31.17 -16.62
N ALA A 48 -18.84 -31.42 -17.08
CA ALA A 48 -18.34 -32.76 -17.33
C ALA A 48 -18.31 -33.59 -16.04
N MET A 49 -17.81 -33.01 -14.92
CA MET A 49 -17.80 -33.68 -13.63
C MET A 49 -19.20 -34.02 -13.14
N TRP A 50 -20.14 -33.11 -13.25
CA TRP A 50 -21.54 -33.29 -12.88
C TRP A 50 -22.22 -34.38 -13.74
N LYS A 51 -22.07 -34.32 -15.06
CA LYS A 51 -22.67 -35.28 -15.99
C LYS A 51 -22.15 -36.70 -15.80
N GLU A 52 -20.89 -36.85 -15.43
CA GLU A 52 -20.30 -38.14 -15.08
C GLU A 52 -20.69 -38.64 -13.68
N GLY A 53 -21.42 -37.82 -12.88
CA GLY A 53 -21.74 -38.15 -11.50
C GLY A 53 -20.52 -38.16 -10.56
N ASN A 54 -19.52 -37.32 -10.86
CA ASN A 54 -18.35 -37.09 -10.00
C ASN A 54 -18.66 -36.04 -8.92
N LEU A 55 -19.60 -36.41 -8.01
CA LEU A 55 -20.24 -35.54 -7.03
C LEU A 55 -19.50 -35.55 -5.70
N PRO A 56 -19.74 -34.61 -4.77
CA PRO A 56 -19.06 -34.51 -3.47
C PRO A 56 -19.24 -35.77 -2.56
N ASN A 57 -20.36 -36.46 -2.72
CA ASN A 57 -20.69 -37.66 -1.94
C ASN A 57 -20.16 -38.96 -2.59
N LYS A 58 -19.40 -38.88 -3.68
CA LYS A 58 -18.82 -39.99 -4.40
C LYS A 58 -17.31 -40.07 -4.17
N PRO A 59 -16.68 -41.25 -4.39
CA PRO A 59 -15.24 -41.35 -4.36
C PRO A 59 -14.55 -40.42 -5.35
N TYR A 60 -13.35 -39.97 -4.99
CA TYR A 60 -12.48 -39.23 -5.89
C TYR A 60 -12.17 -40.01 -7.17
N ARG A 61 -11.99 -39.28 -8.27
CA ARG A 61 -11.59 -39.86 -9.56
C ARG A 61 -10.27 -39.26 -10.03
N LYS A 62 -9.47 -39.98 -10.79
CA LYS A 62 -8.23 -39.48 -11.37
C LYS A 62 -8.51 -38.20 -12.19
N SER A 63 -7.75 -37.12 -11.95
CA SER A 63 -7.85 -35.87 -12.66
C SER A 63 -7.76 -36.06 -14.18
N ALA A 64 -6.89 -36.97 -14.64
CA ALA A 64 -6.73 -37.31 -16.03
C ALA A 64 -8.03 -37.81 -16.70
N LYS A 65 -8.95 -38.42 -15.95
CA LYS A 65 -10.24 -38.88 -16.50
C LYS A 65 -11.13 -37.64 -16.82
N THR A 66 -11.29 -36.74 -15.86
CA THR A 66 -12.05 -35.50 -16.06
C THR A 66 -11.47 -34.66 -17.20
N VAL A 67 -10.15 -34.46 -17.23
CA VAL A 67 -9.45 -33.72 -18.28
C VAL A 67 -9.70 -34.39 -19.66
N GLY A 68 -9.57 -35.71 -19.76
CA GLY A 68 -9.85 -36.46 -20.99
C GLY A 68 -11.30 -36.30 -21.48
N THR A 69 -12.28 -36.38 -20.58
CA THR A 69 -13.69 -36.14 -20.91
C THR A 69 -13.94 -34.72 -21.41
N VAL A 70 -13.35 -33.71 -20.76
CA VAL A 70 -13.50 -32.30 -21.15
C VAL A 70 -12.93 -32.04 -22.53
N ILE A 71 -11.73 -32.53 -22.81
CA ILE A 71 -11.06 -32.33 -24.12
C ILE A 71 -11.80 -33.08 -25.20
N GLY A 72 -12.16 -34.33 -24.95
CA GLY A 72 -12.82 -35.16 -25.97
C GLY A 72 -14.21 -34.69 -26.33
N ASN A 73 -14.94 -34.10 -25.39
CA ASN A 73 -16.37 -33.83 -25.60
C ASN A 73 -16.72 -32.33 -25.67
N TYR A 74 -15.97 -31.42 -25.03
CA TYR A 74 -16.43 -30.04 -24.87
C TYR A 74 -15.38 -28.98 -25.21
N HIS A 75 -14.07 -29.23 -24.93
CA HIS A 75 -13.04 -28.20 -25.00
C HIS A 75 -11.82 -28.67 -25.78
N PRO A 76 -11.77 -28.51 -27.11
CA PRO A 76 -10.73 -29.04 -28.00
C PRO A 76 -9.43 -28.21 -27.91
N HIS A 77 -8.82 -28.16 -26.74
CA HIS A 77 -7.57 -27.46 -26.44
C HIS A 77 -6.61 -28.36 -25.69
N GLY A 78 -5.38 -27.87 -25.42
CA GLY A 78 -4.35 -28.64 -24.72
C GLY A 78 -4.76 -29.11 -23.32
N ASP A 79 -4.40 -30.34 -22.98
CA ASP A 79 -4.70 -31.00 -21.71
C ASP A 79 -4.18 -30.23 -20.49
N SER A 80 -2.98 -29.68 -20.60
CA SER A 80 -2.37 -28.88 -19.55
C SER A 80 -3.22 -27.66 -19.19
N SER A 81 -3.81 -26.98 -20.18
CA SER A 81 -4.64 -25.80 -19.94
C SER A 81 -5.93 -26.15 -19.17
N VAL A 82 -6.56 -27.27 -19.52
CA VAL A 82 -7.74 -27.78 -18.80
C VAL A 82 -7.37 -28.24 -17.41
N TYR A 83 -6.26 -28.98 -17.26
CA TYR A 83 -5.79 -29.43 -15.97
C TYR A 83 -5.48 -28.28 -15.02
N PHE A 84 -4.71 -27.26 -15.45
CA PHE A 84 -4.39 -26.11 -14.61
C PHE A 84 -5.62 -25.25 -14.24
N ALA A 85 -6.62 -25.18 -15.13
CA ALA A 85 -7.88 -24.53 -14.80
C ALA A 85 -8.62 -25.29 -13.69
N MET A 86 -8.65 -26.62 -13.76
CA MET A 86 -9.23 -27.48 -12.71
C MET A 86 -8.45 -27.38 -11.39
N VAL A 87 -7.12 -27.41 -11.46
CA VAL A 87 -6.23 -27.24 -10.30
C VAL A 87 -6.52 -25.92 -9.58
N ARG A 88 -6.62 -24.81 -10.31
CA ARG A 88 -6.90 -23.50 -9.72
C ARG A 88 -8.25 -23.46 -9.00
N MET A 89 -9.28 -24.16 -9.51
CA MET A 89 -10.59 -24.23 -8.86
C MET A 89 -10.59 -25.08 -7.57
N ALA A 90 -9.51 -25.85 -7.31
CA ALA A 90 -9.34 -26.63 -6.10
C ALA A 90 -8.40 -25.99 -5.07
N GLN A 91 -7.68 -24.91 -5.42
CA GLN A 91 -6.70 -24.26 -4.55
C GLN A 91 -7.36 -23.28 -3.60
N GLU A 92 -7.27 -23.53 -2.28
CA GLU A 92 -7.87 -22.70 -1.23
C GLU A 92 -7.23 -21.31 -1.09
N TRP A 93 -5.98 -21.14 -1.54
CA TRP A 93 -5.30 -19.83 -1.59
C TRP A 93 -5.56 -19.04 -2.88
N ALA A 94 -6.17 -19.68 -3.90
CA ALA A 94 -6.49 -19.05 -5.18
C ALA A 94 -7.98 -18.72 -5.32
N MET A 95 -8.84 -19.53 -4.72
CA MET A 95 -10.30 -19.38 -4.72
C MET A 95 -10.80 -19.13 -3.30
N ARG A 96 -11.60 -18.08 -3.11
CA ARG A 96 -12.22 -17.83 -1.80
C ARG A 96 -13.18 -18.96 -1.41
N TYR A 97 -13.86 -19.51 -2.39
CA TYR A 97 -14.77 -20.64 -2.29
C TYR A 97 -14.46 -21.65 -3.40
N PRO A 98 -13.64 -22.68 -3.12
CA PRO A 98 -13.27 -23.70 -4.12
C PRO A 98 -14.49 -24.43 -4.70
N LEU A 99 -14.48 -24.64 -6.02
CA LEU A 99 -15.55 -25.33 -6.74
C LEU A 99 -15.23 -26.80 -6.99
N VAL A 100 -13.96 -27.17 -6.88
CA VAL A 100 -13.44 -28.53 -7.04
C VAL A 100 -12.79 -28.96 -5.72
N ASP A 101 -13.01 -30.19 -5.32
CA ASP A 101 -12.38 -30.84 -4.19
C ASP A 101 -11.28 -31.77 -4.70
N GLY A 102 -10.02 -31.45 -4.37
CA GLY A 102 -8.83 -32.12 -4.85
C GLY A 102 -8.16 -32.99 -3.80
N GLN A 103 -7.65 -34.14 -4.22
CA GLN A 103 -6.84 -35.04 -3.40
C GLN A 103 -5.47 -35.30 -4.04
N GLY A 104 -4.42 -35.07 -3.25
CA GLY A 104 -3.04 -35.16 -3.71
C GLY A 104 -2.35 -33.81 -3.76
N ASN A 105 -1.26 -33.70 -4.52
CA ASN A 105 -0.53 -32.44 -4.65
C ASN A 105 -1.11 -31.56 -5.75
N PHE A 106 -1.84 -30.51 -5.34
CA PHE A 106 -2.39 -29.45 -6.19
C PHE A 106 -1.55 -28.17 -6.18
N GLY A 107 -0.28 -28.24 -5.79
CA GLY A 107 0.62 -27.10 -5.63
C GLY A 107 0.63 -26.58 -4.19
N SER A 108 1.35 -25.48 -3.98
CA SER A 108 1.44 -24.81 -2.69
C SER A 108 1.49 -23.28 -2.84
N VAL A 109 1.38 -22.57 -1.72
CA VAL A 109 1.58 -21.11 -1.65
C VAL A 109 3.03 -20.71 -1.96
N ASP A 110 3.96 -21.67 -1.88
CA ASP A 110 5.38 -21.50 -2.26
C ASP A 110 5.61 -21.51 -3.77
N GLY A 111 4.54 -21.69 -4.56
CA GLY A 111 4.61 -21.72 -6.01
C GLY A 111 5.00 -23.08 -6.59
N ASP A 112 4.96 -24.14 -5.79
CA ASP A 112 5.16 -25.50 -6.28
C ASP A 112 4.11 -25.85 -7.34
N SER A 113 4.56 -26.50 -8.39
CA SER A 113 3.67 -27.00 -9.44
C SER A 113 2.85 -28.18 -8.93
N PRO A 114 1.58 -28.32 -9.37
CA PRO A 114 0.80 -29.50 -9.07
C PRO A 114 1.45 -30.76 -9.65
N ALA A 115 1.25 -31.89 -9.01
CA ALA A 115 1.67 -33.18 -9.58
C ALA A 115 0.94 -33.44 -10.90
N ALA A 116 1.52 -34.24 -11.78
CA ALA A 116 0.88 -34.61 -13.04
C ALA A 116 -0.51 -35.23 -12.80
N MET A 117 -1.47 -34.94 -13.71
CA MET A 117 -2.89 -35.30 -13.58
C MET A 117 -3.19 -36.81 -13.37
N ARG A 118 -2.20 -37.69 -13.67
CA ARG A 118 -2.30 -39.12 -13.40
C ARG A 118 -2.12 -39.51 -11.93
N TYR A 119 -1.53 -38.60 -11.13
CA TYR A 119 -1.32 -38.81 -9.69
C TYR A 119 -2.38 -38.11 -8.84
N THR A 120 -2.94 -37.04 -9.29
CA THR A 120 -3.99 -36.27 -8.56
C THR A 120 -5.38 -36.87 -8.81
N GLU A 121 -6.25 -36.66 -7.88
CA GLU A 121 -7.66 -37.05 -7.94
C GLU A 121 -8.56 -35.84 -7.61
N ALA A 122 -9.73 -35.77 -8.21
CA ALA A 122 -10.65 -34.66 -8.02
C ALA A 122 -12.11 -35.13 -8.04
N ARG A 123 -12.97 -34.35 -7.40
CA ARG A 123 -14.43 -34.43 -7.50
C ARG A 123 -15.00 -33.01 -7.34
N LEU A 124 -16.30 -32.85 -7.62
CA LEU A 124 -16.96 -31.57 -7.33
C LEU A 124 -16.92 -31.28 -5.82
N ASN A 125 -16.74 -30.01 -5.48
CA ASN A 125 -17.03 -29.53 -4.14
C ASN A 125 -18.53 -29.34 -3.99
N LYS A 126 -19.07 -29.27 -2.78
CA LYS A 126 -20.48 -29.01 -2.48
C LYS A 126 -20.96 -27.71 -3.12
N LEU A 127 -20.14 -26.67 -3.09
CA LEU A 127 -20.44 -25.38 -3.75
C LEU A 127 -20.45 -25.51 -5.28
N GLY A 128 -19.52 -26.27 -5.86
CA GLY A 128 -19.48 -26.58 -7.28
C GLY A 128 -20.69 -27.37 -7.74
N GLU A 129 -21.24 -28.30 -6.92
CA GLU A 129 -22.50 -28.99 -7.18
C GLU A 129 -23.67 -28.02 -7.17
N ALA A 130 -23.75 -27.13 -6.15
CA ALA A 130 -24.82 -26.15 -5.99
C ALA A 130 -24.92 -25.14 -7.17
N MET A 131 -23.83 -24.91 -7.90
CA MET A 131 -23.86 -24.10 -9.12
C MET A 131 -24.71 -24.72 -10.25
N MET A 132 -24.93 -26.04 -10.22
CA MET A 132 -25.65 -26.82 -11.24
C MET A 132 -27.02 -27.30 -10.75
N ASP A 133 -27.46 -26.85 -9.57
CA ASP A 133 -28.79 -27.13 -9.08
C ASP A 133 -29.85 -26.76 -10.13
N ASP A 134 -30.82 -27.63 -10.33
CA ASP A 134 -31.91 -27.46 -11.29
C ASP A 134 -31.49 -27.39 -12.79
N LEU A 135 -30.25 -27.74 -13.15
CA LEU A 135 -29.79 -27.72 -14.55
C LEU A 135 -30.62 -28.62 -15.48
N TYR A 136 -31.17 -29.72 -14.92
CA TYR A 136 -32.02 -30.66 -15.67
C TYR A 136 -33.48 -30.18 -15.86
N LYS A 137 -33.84 -29.03 -15.28
CA LYS A 137 -35.20 -28.45 -15.33
C LYS A 137 -35.38 -27.39 -16.42
N GLU A 138 -34.59 -27.40 -17.45
CA GLU A 138 -34.67 -26.45 -18.59
C GLU A 138 -34.48 -24.98 -18.15
N THR A 139 -33.72 -24.78 -17.08
CA THR A 139 -33.54 -23.46 -16.46
C THR A 139 -32.65 -22.53 -17.27
N VAL A 140 -31.77 -23.09 -18.11
CA VAL A 140 -30.82 -22.37 -18.95
C VAL A 140 -30.82 -22.94 -20.38
N ASP A 141 -30.32 -22.17 -21.35
CA ASP A 141 -30.16 -22.62 -22.71
C ASP A 141 -28.95 -23.53 -22.86
N PHE A 142 -29.09 -24.51 -23.77
CA PHE A 142 -28.02 -25.40 -24.19
C PHE A 142 -27.62 -25.05 -25.62
N GLU A 143 -26.35 -25.28 -25.94
CA GLU A 143 -25.82 -25.18 -27.30
C GLU A 143 -25.05 -26.42 -27.69
N PRO A 144 -24.91 -26.71 -28.97
CA PRO A 144 -24.08 -27.81 -29.44
C PRO A 144 -22.62 -27.61 -29.03
N ASN A 145 -21.93 -28.72 -28.71
CA ASN A 145 -20.51 -28.73 -28.55
C ASN A 145 -19.77 -28.49 -29.87
N PHE A 146 -18.43 -28.46 -29.82
CA PHE A 146 -17.59 -28.11 -31.01
C PHE A 146 -17.79 -29.01 -32.22
N ASP A 147 -18.24 -30.28 -32.10
CA ASP A 147 -18.48 -31.25 -33.19
C ASP A 147 -19.98 -31.54 -33.43
N ASN A 148 -20.88 -30.84 -32.72
CA ASN A 148 -22.34 -31.02 -32.80
C ASN A 148 -22.85 -32.43 -32.40
N THR A 149 -22.06 -33.21 -31.63
CA THR A 149 -22.49 -34.55 -31.20
C THR A 149 -23.16 -34.51 -29.82
N LEU A 150 -22.83 -33.51 -29.01
CA LEU A 150 -23.35 -33.33 -27.67
C LEU A 150 -23.82 -31.89 -27.45
N VAL A 151 -24.43 -31.64 -26.31
CA VAL A 151 -24.86 -30.30 -25.92
C VAL A 151 -24.22 -29.91 -24.60
N GLU A 152 -23.95 -28.64 -24.45
CA GLU A 152 -23.42 -28.03 -23.23
C GLU A 152 -24.24 -26.80 -22.82
N PRO A 153 -24.31 -26.45 -21.51
CA PRO A 153 -25.05 -25.27 -21.05
C PRO A 153 -24.28 -23.99 -21.41
N LYS A 154 -25.00 -22.97 -21.92
CA LYS A 154 -24.43 -21.64 -22.18
C LYS A 154 -24.01 -20.91 -20.90
N VAL A 155 -24.72 -21.17 -19.80
CA VAL A 155 -24.52 -20.57 -18.48
C VAL A 155 -25.03 -21.55 -17.42
N MET A 156 -24.49 -21.50 -16.22
CA MET A 156 -24.99 -22.31 -15.10
C MET A 156 -26.17 -21.64 -14.41
N PRO A 157 -27.19 -22.42 -13.94
CA PRO A 157 -28.33 -21.89 -13.19
C PRO A 157 -27.96 -21.60 -11.74
N THR A 158 -26.83 -21.03 -11.49
CA THR A 158 -26.22 -20.89 -10.18
C THR A 158 -27.09 -20.12 -9.17
N ARG A 159 -27.18 -20.61 -7.93
CA ARG A 159 -27.76 -19.89 -6.79
C ARG A 159 -26.72 -19.01 -6.09
N ILE A 160 -25.45 -19.11 -6.49
CA ILE A 160 -24.31 -18.47 -5.85
C ILE A 160 -23.83 -17.33 -6.74
N PRO A 161 -23.63 -16.11 -6.22
CA PRO A 161 -23.08 -14.97 -6.94
C PRO A 161 -21.56 -15.15 -7.19
N ASN A 162 -21.21 -16.22 -7.92
CA ASN A 162 -19.84 -16.71 -8.06
C ASN A 162 -18.86 -15.66 -8.60
N LEU A 163 -19.30 -14.77 -9.51
CA LEU A 163 -18.43 -13.73 -10.03
C LEU A 163 -17.93 -12.77 -8.93
N LEU A 164 -18.78 -12.43 -8.00
CA LEU A 164 -18.40 -11.58 -6.86
C LEU A 164 -17.63 -12.35 -5.81
N VAL A 165 -18.08 -13.54 -5.42
CA VAL A 165 -17.47 -14.26 -4.28
C VAL A 165 -16.12 -14.89 -4.59
N ASN A 166 -15.88 -15.31 -5.84
CA ASN A 166 -14.58 -15.88 -6.27
C ASN A 166 -13.76 -14.94 -7.12
N GLY A 167 -14.37 -13.87 -7.63
CA GLY A 167 -13.70 -12.99 -8.58
C GLY A 167 -13.37 -13.67 -9.91
N ALA A 168 -12.64 -12.96 -10.74
CA ALA A 168 -12.12 -13.50 -12.01
C ALA A 168 -10.89 -12.71 -12.47
N SER A 169 -9.94 -13.37 -13.12
CA SER A 169 -8.81 -12.71 -13.77
C SER A 169 -8.64 -13.26 -15.18
N GLY A 170 -8.36 -12.41 -16.17
CA GLY A 170 -8.18 -12.84 -17.55
C GLY A 170 -7.64 -11.73 -18.44
N ILE A 171 -6.84 -12.13 -19.42
CA ILE A 171 -6.25 -11.21 -20.40
C ILE A 171 -6.85 -11.54 -21.76
N ALA A 172 -7.59 -10.60 -22.35
CA ALA A 172 -8.16 -10.69 -23.68
C ALA A 172 -7.43 -9.75 -24.65
N VAL A 173 -7.90 -9.68 -25.89
CA VAL A 173 -7.37 -8.74 -26.87
C VAL A 173 -7.95 -7.34 -26.62
N GLY A 174 -7.07 -6.39 -26.30
CA GLY A 174 -7.44 -4.99 -26.05
C GLY A 174 -8.09 -4.71 -24.67
N MET A 175 -8.28 -5.73 -23.85
CA MET A 175 -8.86 -5.58 -22.50
C MET A 175 -8.42 -6.71 -21.56
N ALA A 176 -8.55 -6.48 -20.28
CA ALA A 176 -8.31 -7.48 -19.26
C ALA A 176 -9.42 -7.38 -18.20
N THR A 177 -9.65 -8.46 -17.47
CA THR A 177 -10.46 -8.47 -16.27
C THR A 177 -9.63 -8.86 -15.06
N ASN A 178 -9.86 -8.21 -13.93
CA ASN A 178 -9.22 -8.55 -12.65
C ASN A 178 -10.19 -8.17 -11.53
N MET A 179 -11.07 -9.11 -11.17
CA MET A 179 -12.09 -8.93 -10.15
C MET A 179 -11.65 -9.57 -8.85
N PRO A 180 -11.69 -8.85 -7.74
CA PRO A 180 -11.36 -9.41 -6.44
C PRO A 180 -12.48 -10.31 -5.93
N PRO A 181 -12.16 -11.32 -5.09
CA PRO A 181 -13.13 -12.12 -4.36
C PRO A 181 -13.77 -11.35 -3.20
N HIS A 182 -14.96 -11.80 -2.75
CA HIS A 182 -15.71 -11.18 -1.65
C HIS A 182 -16.30 -12.24 -0.72
N ASN A 183 -16.66 -11.82 0.48
CA ASN A 183 -17.34 -12.70 1.45
C ASN A 183 -18.76 -13.03 0.97
N LEU A 184 -19.13 -14.33 1.05
CA LEU A 184 -20.42 -14.82 0.55
C LEU A 184 -21.59 -14.22 1.33
N SER A 185 -21.47 -14.13 2.65
CA SER A 185 -22.54 -13.61 3.50
C SER A 185 -22.83 -12.15 3.21
N GLU A 186 -21.77 -11.32 3.07
CA GLU A 186 -21.88 -9.89 2.70
C GLU A 186 -22.52 -9.70 1.33
N VAL A 187 -22.14 -10.51 0.35
CA VAL A 187 -22.68 -10.41 -1.01
C VAL A 187 -24.14 -10.84 -1.05
N ILE A 188 -24.55 -11.86 -0.30
CA ILE A 188 -25.93 -12.30 -0.23
C ILE A 188 -26.79 -11.23 0.44
N GLU A 189 -26.36 -10.62 1.55
CA GLU A 189 -27.05 -9.50 2.18
C GLU A 189 -27.27 -8.34 1.21
N ALA A 190 -26.27 -8.00 0.42
CA ALA A 190 -26.39 -6.97 -0.62
C ALA A 190 -27.36 -7.39 -1.74
N CYS A 191 -27.41 -8.68 -2.11
CA CYS A 191 -28.40 -9.21 -3.06
C CYS A 191 -29.83 -9.11 -2.50
N GLU A 192 -30.04 -9.44 -1.24
CA GLU A 192 -31.33 -9.29 -0.54
C GLU A 192 -31.79 -7.83 -0.52
N ALA A 193 -30.87 -6.91 -0.14
CA ALA A 193 -31.14 -5.46 -0.14
C ALA A 193 -31.50 -4.95 -1.55
N TYR A 194 -30.85 -5.46 -2.61
CA TYR A 194 -31.18 -5.12 -4.00
C TYR A 194 -32.54 -5.67 -4.42
N ILE A 195 -32.92 -6.89 -4.00
CA ILE A 195 -34.25 -7.47 -4.29
C ILE A 195 -35.34 -6.60 -3.65
N ASP A 196 -35.12 -6.07 -2.42
CA ASP A 196 -36.05 -5.18 -1.73
C ASP A 196 -36.15 -3.81 -2.38
N ASN A 197 -35.02 -3.25 -2.79
CA ASN A 197 -34.94 -1.94 -3.41
C ASN A 197 -34.03 -1.96 -4.66
N PRO A 198 -34.61 -2.18 -5.85
CA PRO A 198 -33.83 -2.19 -7.11
C PRO A 198 -33.16 -0.84 -7.43
N GLU A 199 -33.59 0.25 -6.81
CA GLU A 199 -32.97 1.59 -6.98
C GLU A 199 -31.89 1.91 -5.94
N ILE A 200 -31.50 0.94 -5.09
CA ILE A 200 -30.43 1.07 -4.11
C ILE A 200 -29.15 1.59 -4.78
N THR A 201 -28.47 2.54 -4.13
CA THR A 201 -27.24 3.13 -4.61
C THR A 201 -26.02 2.24 -4.35
N VAL A 202 -24.91 2.51 -5.03
CA VAL A 202 -23.65 1.77 -4.77
C VAL A 202 -23.16 2.01 -3.36
N GLU A 203 -23.31 3.23 -2.85
CA GLU A 203 -22.89 3.62 -1.51
C GLU A 203 -23.67 2.85 -0.43
N GLU A 204 -24.97 2.68 -0.60
CA GLU A 204 -25.81 1.88 0.32
C GLU A 204 -25.43 0.39 0.25
N LEU A 205 -25.12 -0.14 -0.95
CA LEU A 205 -24.63 -1.51 -1.10
C LEU A 205 -23.27 -1.74 -0.42
N MET A 206 -22.44 -0.70 -0.29
CA MET A 206 -21.17 -0.77 0.42
C MET A 206 -21.33 -0.89 1.95
N GLU A 207 -22.51 -0.66 2.50
CA GLU A 207 -22.79 -0.96 3.92
C GLU A 207 -22.80 -2.47 4.18
N PHE A 208 -23.19 -3.26 3.19
CA PHE A 208 -23.16 -4.72 3.20
C PHE A 208 -21.83 -5.27 2.71
N VAL A 209 -21.42 -4.95 1.48
CA VAL A 209 -20.14 -5.38 0.89
C VAL A 209 -19.08 -4.33 1.19
N LYS A 210 -18.41 -4.45 2.33
CA LYS A 210 -17.49 -3.44 2.85
C LYS A 210 -16.21 -3.32 2.04
N ALA A 211 -15.63 -4.45 1.63
CA ALA A 211 -14.40 -4.54 0.84
C ALA A 211 -14.23 -5.96 0.27
N PRO A 212 -13.30 -6.18 -0.67
CA PRO A 212 -12.89 -7.53 -1.08
C PRO A 212 -12.52 -8.42 0.11
N ASP A 213 -12.62 -9.73 -0.04
CA ASP A 213 -12.26 -10.71 0.97
C ASP A 213 -11.36 -11.79 0.34
N PHE A 214 -10.05 -11.66 0.54
CA PHE A 214 -9.07 -12.50 -0.10
C PHE A 214 -8.89 -13.84 0.61
N PRO A 215 -8.69 -14.96 -0.12
CA PRO A 215 -8.55 -16.29 0.49
C PRO A 215 -7.33 -16.41 1.40
N THR A 216 -6.28 -15.62 1.17
CA THR A 216 -5.06 -15.62 1.99
C THR A 216 -5.11 -14.67 3.19
N GLY A 217 -6.26 -14.02 3.45
CA GLY A 217 -6.42 -13.09 4.58
C GLY A 217 -5.68 -11.76 4.35
N GLY A 218 -4.97 -11.31 5.37
CA GLY A 218 -4.23 -10.04 5.39
C GLY A 218 -5.11 -8.82 5.61
N PHE A 219 -4.50 -7.65 5.52
CA PHE A 219 -5.18 -6.38 5.69
C PHE A 219 -5.50 -5.73 4.35
N ILE A 220 -6.70 -5.15 4.25
CA ILE A 220 -7.04 -4.17 3.22
C ILE A 220 -6.77 -2.79 3.82
N TYR A 221 -5.79 -2.08 3.28
CA TYR A 221 -5.29 -0.83 3.82
C TYR A 221 -5.87 0.38 3.09
N GLY A 222 -6.75 1.11 3.75
CA GLY A 222 -7.51 2.22 3.18
C GLY A 222 -8.67 1.77 2.29
N VAL A 223 -9.79 2.50 2.36
CA VAL A 223 -11.03 2.17 1.63
C VAL A 223 -11.30 3.03 0.40
N SER A 224 -10.48 4.05 0.14
CA SER A 224 -10.66 4.96 -1.00
C SER A 224 -10.60 4.23 -2.35
N GLY A 225 -9.62 3.35 -2.53
CA GLY A 225 -9.50 2.54 -3.75
C GLY A 225 -10.58 1.47 -3.89
N VAL A 226 -11.13 0.95 -2.78
CA VAL A 226 -12.28 0.04 -2.78
C VAL A 226 -13.54 0.80 -3.24
N ARG A 227 -13.78 1.99 -2.69
CA ARG A 227 -14.90 2.84 -3.07
C ARG A 227 -14.85 3.20 -4.56
N GLU A 228 -13.68 3.60 -5.05
CA GLU A 228 -13.50 3.89 -6.48
C GLU A 228 -13.81 2.66 -7.34
N ALA A 229 -13.32 1.47 -6.95
CA ALA A 229 -13.58 0.22 -7.65
C ALA A 229 -15.07 -0.14 -7.71
N TYR A 230 -15.80 0.05 -6.61
CA TYR A 230 -17.21 -0.26 -6.55
C TYR A 230 -18.08 0.72 -7.32
N LEU A 231 -17.73 2.00 -7.34
CA LEU A 231 -18.44 3.05 -8.08
C LEU A 231 -18.20 2.97 -9.60
N THR A 232 -16.96 2.72 -10.02
CA THR A 232 -16.55 2.86 -11.43
C THR A 232 -16.25 1.53 -12.12
N GLY A 233 -16.12 0.45 -11.38
CA GLY A 233 -15.60 -0.84 -11.85
C GLY A 233 -14.08 -0.87 -12.00
N ARG A 234 -13.37 0.20 -11.61
CA ARG A 234 -11.91 0.29 -11.63
C ARG A 234 -11.40 0.94 -10.36
N GLY A 235 -10.31 0.43 -9.81
CA GLY A 235 -9.72 0.98 -8.60
C GLY A 235 -8.46 0.24 -8.20
N ARG A 236 -7.81 0.72 -7.13
CA ARG A 236 -6.59 0.13 -6.61
C ARG A 236 -6.77 -0.19 -5.13
N VAL A 237 -6.87 -1.47 -4.80
CA VAL A 237 -6.98 -1.97 -3.42
C VAL A 237 -5.58 -2.28 -2.91
N ILE A 238 -5.19 -1.69 -1.79
CA ILE A 238 -3.91 -1.96 -1.15
C ILE A 238 -4.08 -3.14 -0.20
N MET A 239 -3.29 -4.19 -0.40
CA MET A 239 -3.24 -5.37 0.45
C MET A 239 -1.94 -5.38 1.23
N ARG A 240 -2.00 -5.70 2.51
CA ARG A 240 -0.85 -5.79 3.41
C ARG A 240 -0.87 -7.13 4.16
N ALA A 241 0.30 -7.73 4.33
CA ALA A 241 0.51 -8.91 5.13
C ALA A 241 0.11 -8.68 6.59
N LYS A 242 -0.39 -9.68 7.26
CA LYS A 242 -0.58 -9.68 8.71
C LYS A 242 0.75 -10.04 9.36
N ALA A 243 1.32 -9.06 10.06
CA ALA A 243 2.61 -9.20 10.72
C ALA A 243 2.52 -8.64 12.14
N GLU A 244 3.08 -9.38 13.08
CA GLU A 244 3.14 -9.01 14.50
C GLU A 244 4.60 -8.96 14.96
N ILE A 245 4.90 -8.07 15.90
CA ILE A 245 6.22 -7.95 16.50
C ILE A 245 6.19 -8.68 17.83
N GLU A 246 6.92 -9.80 17.91
CA GLU A 246 7.13 -10.54 19.14
C GLU A 246 8.41 -10.05 19.82
N SER A 247 8.28 -9.40 20.98
CA SER A 247 9.44 -8.95 21.76
C SER A 247 10.06 -10.11 22.54
N GLY A 248 11.31 -10.40 22.24
CA GLY A 248 12.09 -11.46 22.90
C GLY A 248 13.04 -10.89 23.95
N GLN A 249 13.54 -11.74 24.85
CA GLN A 249 14.52 -11.32 25.89
C GLN A 249 15.86 -10.84 25.31
N THR A 250 16.22 -11.28 24.12
CA THR A 250 17.52 -10.97 23.50
C THR A 250 17.40 -10.16 22.23
N HIS A 251 16.33 -10.32 21.46
CA HIS A 251 16.06 -9.63 20.19
C HIS A 251 14.58 -9.78 19.84
N ASP A 252 14.07 -8.83 19.10
CA ASP A 252 12.69 -8.85 18.59
C ASP A 252 12.59 -9.72 17.34
N LYS A 253 11.38 -10.22 17.08
CA LYS A 253 11.04 -10.99 15.88
C LYS A 253 9.83 -10.36 15.19
N ILE A 254 9.84 -10.33 13.88
CA ILE A 254 8.65 -10.03 13.08
C ILE A 254 8.09 -11.36 12.59
N VAL A 255 6.88 -11.68 13.01
CA VAL A 255 6.16 -12.90 12.63
C VAL A 255 5.06 -12.56 11.66
N ILE A 256 5.10 -13.16 10.46
CA ILE A 256 4.12 -12.95 9.40
C ILE A 256 3.28 -14.22 9.28
N THR A 257 1.98 -14.08 9.53
CA THR A 257 1.01 -15.20 9.52
C THR A 257 0.16 -15.23 8.25
N GLU A 258 0.00 -14.09 7.56
CA GLU A 258 -0.78 -13.98 6.35
C GLU A 258 -0.04 -13.10 5.34
N ILE A 259 -0.07 -13.48 4.06
CA ILE A 259 0.56 -12.72 2.96
C ILE A 259 -0.51 -12.22 1.98
N PRO A 260 -0.24 -11.14 1.24
CA PRO A 260 -1.17 -10.61 0.25
C PRO A 260 -1.50 -11.64 -0.83
N TYR A 261 -2.72 -11.56 -1.35
CA TYR A 261 -3.23 -12.44 -2.38
C TYR A 261 -2.35 -12.43 -3.65
N ASN A 262 -2.14 -13.59 -4.22
CA ASN A 262 -1.26 -13.85 -5.37
C ASN A 262 0.24 -13.60 -5.13
N VAL A 263 0.69 -13.51 -3.89
CA VAL A 263 2.12 -13.46 -3.55
C VAL A 263 2.66 -14.86 -3.33
N ASN A 264 3.81 -15.15 -3.92
CA ASN A 264 4.54 -16.39 -3.70
C ASN A 264 5.40 -16.27 -2.43
N LYS A 265 5.20 -17.19 -1.45
CA LYS A 265 5.86 -17.12 -0.15
C LYS A 265 7.37 -17.36 -0.25
N ALA A 266 7.80 -18.35 -1.00
CA ALA A 266 9.22 -18.69 -1.15
C ALA A 266 10.00 -17.58 -1.88
N GLU A 267 9.43 -17.00 -2.95
CA GLU A 267 10.03 -15.87 -3.66
C GLU A 267 10.10 -14.62 -2.78
N LEU A 268 9.09 -14.37 -1.94
CA LEU A 268 9.06 -13.27 -0.99
C LEU A 268 10.22 -13.38 0.02
N ILE A 269 10.40 -14.55 0.64
CA ILE A 269 11.47 -14.78 1.63
C ILE A 269 12.84 -14.62 0.96
N LYS A 270 13.02 -15.18 -0.22
CA LYS A 270 14.25 -15.03 -1.01
C LYS A 270 14.55 -13.57 -1.32
N TYR A 271 13.54 -12.82 -1.75
CA TYR A 271 13.70 -11.38 -2.07
C TYR A 271 14.06 -10.56 -0.83
N ILE A 272 13.48 -10.89 0.35
CA ILE A 272 13.88 -10.27 1.61
C ILE A 272 15.36 -10.54 1.91
N ALA A 273 15.81 -11.78 1.76
CA ALA A 273 17.22 -12.14 1.96
C ALA A 273 18.16 -11.40 0.98
N ASP A 274 17.76 -11.26 -0.29
CA ASP A 274 18.51 -10.50 -1.29
C ASP A 274 18.64 -9.01 -0.90
N LEU A 275 17.57 -8.37 -0.40
CA LEU A 275 17.59 -6.98 0.09
C LEU A 275 18.50 -6.79 1.30
N VAL A 276 18.58 -7.79 2.18
CA VAL A 276 19.51 -7.79 3.32
C VAL A 276 20.97 -7.91 2.86
N ASN A 277 21.24 -8.83 1.94
CA ASN A 277 22.56 -9.03 1.37
C ASN A 277 23.06 -7.79 0.59
N ASP A 278 22.16 -7.14 -0.14
CA ASP A 278 22.42 -5.88 -0.86
C ASP A 278 22.54 -4.66 0.08
N LYS A 279 22.38 -4.84 1.41
CA LYS A 279 22.36 -3.75 2.41
C LYS A 279 21.32 -2.67 2.13
N LYS A 280 20.23 -3.00 1.47
CA LYS A 280 19.07 -2.11 1.26
C LYS A 280 18.15 -2.07 2.47
N ILE A 281 18.06 -3.19 3.20
CA ILE A 281 17.39 -3.29 4.49
C ILE A 281 18.44 -3.75 5.51
N GLU A 282 18.71 -2.91 6.48
CA GLU A 282 19.56 -3.21 7.63
C GLU A 282 18.70 -3.58 8.84
N GLY A 283 19.29 -4.26 9.82
CA GLY A 283 18.59 -4.62 11.06
C GLY A 283 18.00 -6.03 11.08
N ILE A 284 18.03 -6.78 9.97
CA ILE A 284 17.61 -8.18 9.91
C ILE A 284 18.82 -9.07 10.12
N SER A 285 18.71 -10.09 11.00
CA SER A 285 19.74 -11.10 11.21
C SER A 285 19.45 -12.38 10.45
N ASN A 286 18.18 -12.81 10.37
CA ASN A 286 17.76 -14.00 9.67
C ASN A 286 16.30 -13.89 9.21
N ALA A 287 15.91 -14.70 8.22
CA ALA A 287 14.53 -14.84 7.74
C ALA A 287 14.26 -16.32 7.46
N ASN A 288 13.37 -16.93 8.25
CA ASN A 288 13.05 -18.36 8.20
C ASN A 288 11.59 -18.57 7.85
N ASP A 289 11.32 -19.66 7.17
CA ASP A 289 9.98 -20.22 7.01
C ASP A 289 9.76 -21.29 8.08
N GLU A 290 8.87 -21.01 9.02
CA GLU A 290 8.45 -21.93 10.08
C GLU A 290 7.02 -22.43 9.85
N SER A 291 6.49 -22.28 8.62
CA SER A 291 5.13 -22.72 8.29
C SER A 291 4.98 -24.24 8.45
N ASP A 292 3.89 -24.66 9.07
CA ASP A 292 3.56 -26.05 9.32
C ASP A 292 2.08 -26.36 9.07
N ARG A 293 1.53 -27.42 9.69
CA ARG A 293 0.13 -27.85 9.56
C ARG A 293 -0.85 -26.88 10.23
N ASP A 294 -0.37 -26.09 11.20
CA ASP A 294 -1.19 -25.14 11.96
C ASP A 294 -1.33 -23.80 11.22
N GLY A 295 -0.49 -23.55 10.22
CA GLY A 295 -0.61 -22.39 9.36
C GLY A 295 0.72 -21.84 8.83
N MET A 296 0.60 -20.70 8.17
CA MET A 296 1.74 -19.93 7.66
C MET A 296 2.43 -19.19 8.81
N ARG A 297 3.75 -19.32 8.90
CA ARG A 297 4.58 -18.59 9.86
C ARG A 297 5.95 -18.27 9.24
N ILE A 298 6.14 -17.03 8.82
CA ILE A 298 7.43 -16.52 8.37
C ILE A 298 8.01 -15.71 9.52
N VAL A 299 9.21 -16.05 9.98
CA VAL A 299 9.88 -15.40 11.11
C VAL A 299 11.10 -14.65 10.62
N ILE A 300 11.14 -13.34 10.92
CA ILE A 300 12.25 -12.45 10.61
C ILE A 300 12.88 -12.00 11.93
N ASP A 301 14.09 -12.48 12.22
CA ASP A 301 14.84 -12.13 13.41
C ASP A 301 15.50 -10.75 13.25
N ILE A 302 15.30 -9.87 14.22
CA ILE A 302 15.81 -8.51 14.21
C ILE A 302 17.10 -8.42 15.04
N LYS A 303 18.09 -7.65 14.60
CA LYS A 303 19.32 -7.38 15.35
C LYS A 303 19.00 -6.56 16.60
N ARG A 304 19.82 -6.71 17.67
CA ARG A 304 19.62 -6.05 18.96
C ARG A 304 19.58 -4.52 18.92
N ASP A 305 20.29 -3.94 17.97
CA ASP A 305 20.46 -2.51 17.76
C ASP A 305 19.47 -1.93 16.73
N ALA A 306 18.53 -2.73 16.26
CA ALA A 306 17.57 -2.31 15.25
C ALA A 306 16.14 -2.24 15.82
N ASN A 307 15.37 -1.27 15.33
CA ASN A 307 13.96 -1.10 15.68
C ASN A 307 13.07 -1.95 14.75
N ALA A 308 12.34 -2.90 15.34
CA ALA A 308 11.50 -3.83 14.58
C ALA A 308 10.39 -3.12 13.78
N SER A 309 9.79 -2.06 14.30
CA SER A 309 8.74 -1.29 13.59
C SER A 309 9.29 -0.60 12.34
N VAL A 310 10.49 -0.02 12.44
CA VAL A 310 11.16 0.62 11.29
C VAL A 310 11.51 -0.42 10.22
N VAL A 311 12.00 -1.60 10.63
CA VAL A 311 12.29 -2.69 9.70
C VAL A 311 11.02 -3.18 9.03
N LEU A 312 9.93 -3.38 9.77
CA LEU A 312 8.63 -3.79 9.24
C LEU A 312 8.09 -2.78 8.21
N ASN A 313 8.19 -1.49 8.49
CA ASN A 313 7.79 -0.44 7.54
C ASN A 313 8.64 -0.47 6.25
N LYS A 314 9.95 -0.68 6.37
CA LYS A 314 10.84 -0.88 5.20
C LYS A 314 10.42 -2.12 4.39
N LEU A 315 10.09 -3.21 5.06
CA LEU A 315 9.61 -4.43 4.41
C LEU A 315 8.30 -4.20 3.65
N TYR A 316 7.32 -3.51 4.21
CA TYR A 316 6.09 -3.14 3.52
C TYR A 316 6.35 -2.27 2.27
N LYS A 317 7.30 -1.34 2.34
CA LYS A 317 7.63 -0.46 1.22
C LYS A 317 8.39 -1.13 0.10
N MET A 318 9.30 -2.03 0.44
CA MET A 318 10.30 -2.57 -0.49
C MET A 318 9.99 -3.99 -0.97
N THR A 319 9.00 -4.67 -0.39
CA THR A 319 8.67 -6.05 -0.72
C THR A 319 7.19 -6.25 -1.01
N ALA A 320 6.81 -7.44 -1.45
CA ALA A 320 5.42 -7.81 -1.69
C ALA A 320 4.60 -8.06 -0.40
N LEU A 321 5.16 -7.79 0.79
CA LEU A 321 4.37 -7.75 2.04
C LEU A 321 3.30 -6.65 2.02
N GLN A 322 3.49 -5.63 1.21
CA GLN A 322 2.42 -4.73 0.81
C GLN A 322 2.40 -4.64 -0.71
N THR A 323 1.26 -4.95 -1.30
CA THR A 323 1.06 -4.87 -2.75
C THR A 323 -0.31 -4.29 -3.07
N SER A 324 -0.54 -3.94 -4.32
CA SER A 324 -1.83 -3.42 -4.75
C SER A 324 -2.51 -4.36 -5.72
N PHE A 325 -3.79 -4.60 -5.51
CA PHE A 325 -4.67 -5.29 -6.45
C PHE A 325 -5.36 -4.25 -7.33
N GLY A 326 -5.03 -4.25 -8.62
CA GLY A 326 -5.67 -3.36 -9.60
C GLY A 326 -7.01 -3.95 -10.01
N VAL A 327 -8.10 -3.39 -9.51
CA VAL A 327 -9.46 -3.82 -9.85
C VAL A 327 -9.83 -3.35 -11.25
N ASN A 328 -10.35 -4.27 -12.07
CA ASN A 328 -10.91 -3.99 -13.38
C ASN A 328 -12.07 -4.97 -13.65
N ASN A 329 -13.29 -4.55 -13.34
CA ASN A 329 -14.48 -5.39 -13.35
C ASN A 329 -15.07 -5.49 -14.77
N VAL A 330 -14.42 -6.26 -15.65
CA VAL A 330 -14.91 -6.51 -17.01
C VAL A 330 -15.48 -7.91 -17.12
N ALA A 331 -16.75 -8.04 -17.48
CA ALA A 331 -17.42 -9.31 -17.73
C ALA A 331 -18.26 -9.26 -19.00
N LEU A 332 -18.70 -10.43 -19.47
CA LEU A 332 -19.60 -10.56 -20.61
C LEU A 332 -21.05 -10.37 -20.15
N VAL A 333 -21.68 -9.34 -20.70
CA VAL A 333 -23.12 -9.08 -20.56
C VAL A 333 -23.76 -9.32 -21.92
N HIS A 334 -24.60 -10.35 -22.04
CA HIS A 334 -25.18 -10.80 -23.32
C HIS A 334 -24.12 -10.96 -24.43
N GLY A 335 -22.97 -11.58 -24.08
CA GLY A 335 -21.85 -11.83 -24.99
C GLY A 335 -21.02 -10.60 -25.37
N ARG A 336 -21.23 -9.43 -24.74
CA ARG A 336 -20.45 -8.21 -24.96
C ARG A 336 -19.67 -7.82 -23.71
N PRO A 337 -18.39 -7.49 -23.83
CA PRO A 337 -17.60 -7.05 -22.68
C PRO A 337 -18.07 -5.68 -22.17
N LYS A 338 -18.28 -5.56 -20.88
CA LYS A 338 -18.71 -4.33 -20.20
C LYS A 338 -17.96 -4.18 -18.88
N THR A 339 -17.54 -2.95 -18.56
CA THR A 339 -17.03 -2.60 -17.22
C THR A 339 -18.24 -2.38 -16.31
N LEU A 340 -18.25 -3.03 -15.15
CA LEU A 340 -19.41 -3.11 -14.26
C LEU A 340 -19.04 -2.56 -12.88
N ASN A 341 -19.94 -1.77 -12.31
CA ASN A 341 -19.87 -1.35 -10.91
C ASN A 341 -20.49 -2.43 -10.00
N LEU A 342 -20.45 -2.24 -8.69
CA LEU A 342 -20.98 -3.22 -7.73
C LEU A 342 -22.49 -3.48 -7.93
N ARG A 343 -23.27 -2.43 -8.12
CA ARG A 343 -24.72 -2.55 -8.36
C ARG A 343 -25.03 -3.32 -9.64
N ASP A 344 -24.29 -3.04 -10.74
CA ASP A 344 -24.48 -3.76 -12.00
C ASP A 344 -24.18 -5.25 -11.87
N LEU A 345 -23.12 -5.64 -11.13
CA LEU A 345 -22.79 -7.04 -10.88
C LEU A 345 -23.91 -7.77 -10.13
N ILE A 346 -24.44 -7.18 -9.08
CA ILE A 346 -25.58 -7.72 -8.29
C ILE A 346 -26.82 -7.78 -9.17
N LYS A 347 -27.13 -6.71 -9.91
CA LYS A 347 -28.29 -6.61 -10.80
C LYS A 347 -28.33 -7.78 -11.81
N TYR A 348 -27.27 -7.99 -12.57
CA TYR A 348 -27.26 -9.06 -13.58
C TYR A 348 -27.32 -10.45 -12.98
N PHE A 349 -26.78 -10.66 -11.79
CA PHE A 349 -26.93 -11.91 -11.07
C PHE A 349 -28.39 -12.12 -10.65
N ILE A 350 -29.06 -11.12 -10.09
CA ILE A 350 -30.45 -11.21 -9.64
C ILE A 350 -31.39 -11.38 -10.85
N GLU A 351 -31.18 -10.67 -11.95
CA GLU A 351 -31.93 -10.87 -13.18
C GLU A 351 -31.80 -12.31 -13.69
N HIS A 352 -30.61 -12.88 -13.66
CA HIS A 352 -30.39 -14.28 -14.02
C HIS A 352 -31.10 -15.25 -13.05
N ARG A 353 -31.04 -15.00 -11.74
CA ARG A 353 -31.77 -15.82 -10.76
C ARG A 353 -33.27 -15.77 -10.97
N HIS A 354 -33.81 -14.60 -11.25
CA HIS A 354 -35.23 -14.44 -11.55
C HIS A 354 -35.63 -15.29 -12.78
N GLU A 355 -34.88 -15.24 -13.87
CA GLU A 355 -35.11 -16.05 -15.06
C GLU A 355 -35.07 -17.55 -14.74
N VAL A 356 -34.05 -17.99 -13.97
CA VAL A 356 -33.90 -19.39 -13.57
C VAL A 356 -35.07 -19.85 -12.71
N VAL A 357 -35.54 -19.06 -11.75
CA VAL A 357 -36.70 -19.42 -10.90
C VAL A 357 -37.96 -19.52 -11.74
N ILE A 358 -38.22 -18.58 -12.63
CA ILE A 358 -39.40 -18.64 -13.53
C ILE A 358 -39.34 -19.88 -14.41
N ARG A 359 -38.25 -20.17 -15.09
CA ARG A 359 -38.13 -21.34 -15.98
C ARG A 359 -38.24 -22.65 -15.22
N ARG A 360 -37.62 -22.75 -14.05
CA ARG A 360 -37.74 -23.91 -13.17
C ARG A 360 -39.21 -24.11 -12.72
N THR A 361 -39.89 -23.06 -12.29
CA THR A 361 -41.25 -23.10 -11.86
C THR A 361 -42.19 -23.52 -12.99
N GLN A 362 -41.97 -23.03 -14.20
CA GLN A 362 -42.68 -23.46 -15.38
C GLN A 362 -42.49 -24.95 -15.69
N PHE A 363 -41.26 -25.45 -15.57
CA PHE A 363 -40.93 -26.86 -15.75
C PHE A 363 -41.65 -27.73 -14.68
N ASP A 364 -41.50 -27.34 -13.38
CA ASP A 364 -42.09 -28.08 -12.28
C ASP A 364 -43.62 -28.06 -12.35
N LEU A 365 -44.22 -26.92 -12.74
CA LEU A 365 -45.67 -26.80 -12.92
C LEU A 365 -46.16 -27.71 -14.07
N ARG A 366 -45.44 -27.74 -15.20
CA ARG A 366 -45.74 -28.63 -16.31
C ARG A 366 -45.71 -30.08 -15.86
N LYS A 367 -44.68 -30.49 -15.12
CA LYS A 367 -44.55 -31.85 -14.58
C LYS A 367 -45.59 -32.18 -13.54
N ALA A 368 -45.92 -31.24 -12.66
CA ALA A 368 -46.99 -31.43 -11.69
C ALA A 368 -48.38 -31.59 -12.36
N LYS A 369 -48.68 -30.78 -13.38
CA LYS A 369 -49.91 -30.89 -14.15
C LYS A 369 -49.97 -32.22 -14.94
N GLU A 370 -48.84 -32.64 -15.58
CA GLU A 370 -48.77 -33.96 -16.21
C GLU A 370 -49.05 -35.09 -15.24
N ARG A 371 -48.51 -35.01 -14.03
CA ARG A 371 -48.73 -36.03 -12.99
C ARG A 371 -50.15 -35.98 -12.42
N ALA A 372 -50.67 -34.80 -12.13
CA ALA A 372 -52.08 -34.62 -11.65
C ALA A 372 -53.08 -35.19 -12.67
N HIS A 373 -52.81 -34.92 -13.96
CA HIS A 373 -53.67 -35.49 -15.04
C HIS A 373 -53.68 -37.01 -15.06
N ILE A 374 -52.55 -37.68 -14.85
CA ILE A 374 -52.47 -39.13 -14.76
C ILE A 374 -53.20 -39.63 -13.49
N LEU A 375 -53.01 -38.98 -12.36
CA LEU A 375 -53.65 -39.34 -11.08
C LEU A 375 -55.17 -39.20 -11.17
N GLU A 376 -55.69 -38.16 -11.80
CA GLU A 376 -57.12 -37.99 -12.02
C GLU A 376 -57.71 -39.18 -12.74
N GLY A 377 -57.06 -39.64 -13.84
CA GLY A 377 -57.47 -40.84 -14.56
C GLY A 377 -57.45 -42.10 -13.69
N LEU A 378 -56.35 -42.26 -12.85
CA LEU A 378 -56.23 -43.42 -11.97
C LEU A 378 -57.30 -43.40 -10.82
N ILE A 379 -57.68 -42.24 -10.34
CA ILE A 379 -58.78 -42.06 -9.34
C ILE A 379 -60.11 -42.48 -9.96
N ILE A 380 -60.44 -41.96 -11.15
CA ILE A 380 -61.66 -42.36 -11.92
C ILE A 380 -61.70 -43.87 -12.10
N ALA A 381 -60.56 -44.48 -12.44
CA ALA A 381 -60.45 -45.92 -12.63
C ALA A 381 -60.63 -46.69 -11.35
N SER A 382 -60.09 -46.18 -10.22
CA SER A 382 -60.17 -46.78 -8.86
C SER A 382 -61.57 -46.73 -8.37
N ASP A 383 -62.29 -45.64 -8.50
CA ASP A 383 -63.72 -45.48 -8.11
C ASP A 383 -64.66 -46.37 -8.93
N ASN A 384 -64.25 -46.75 -10.19
CA ASN A 384 -65.03 -47.56 -11.07
C ASN A 384 -64.34 -48.91 -11.42
N ILE A 385 -63.66 -49.52 -10.45
CA ILE A 385 -62.74 -50.62 -10.68
C ILE A 385 -63.35 -51.83 -11.39
N ASP A 386 -64.55 -52.23 -11.02
CA ASP A 386 -65.26 -53.41 -11.55
C ASP A 386 -65.51 -53.20 -13.09
N GLU A 387 -65.92 -52.04 -13.45
CA GLU A 387 -66.16 -51.67 -14.85
C GLU A 387 -64.89 -51.58 -15.66
N VAL A 388 -63.86 -51.00 -15.10
CA VAL A 388 -62.53 -50.97 -15.71
C VAL A 388 -61.95 -52.34 -15.99
N ILE A 389 -62.02 -53.24 -14.99
CA ILE A 389 -61.64 -54.66 -15.11
C ILE A 389 -62.43 -55.34 -16.22
N ARG A 390 -63.77 -55.15 -16.27
CA ARG A 390 -64.63 -55.70 -17.27
C ARG A 390 -64.20 -55.28 -18.72
N ILE A 391 -63.94 -54.00 -18.94
CA ILE A 391 -63.49 -53.42 -20.22
C ILE A 391 -62.13 -54.05 -20.60
N ILE A 392 -61.15 -54.05 -19.68
CA ILE A 392 -59.81 -54.61 -19.96
C ILE A 392 -59.87 -56.09 -20.31
N ARG A 393 -60.68 -56.87 -19.57
CA ARG A 393 -60.84 -58.32 -19.86
C ARG A 393 -61.59 -58.58 -21.16
N ALA A 394 -62.49 -57.72 -21.60
CA ALA A 394 -63.25 -57.89 -22.84
C ALA A 394 -62.40 -57.51 -24.10
N ALA A 395 -61.37 -56.71 -23.94
CA ALA A 395 -60.49 -56.24 -24.99
C ALA A 395 -59.54 -57.33 -25.51
N LYS A 396 -59.34 -57.40 -26.85
CA LYS A 396 -58.44 -58.40 -27.47
C LYS A 396 -57.00 -57.91 -27.47
N THR A 397 -56.75 -56.61 -27.52
CA THR A 397 -55.45 -56.00 -27.46
C THR A 397 -55.38 -54.85 -26.41
N PRO A 398 -54.21 -54.47 -25.94
CA PRO A 398 -54.05 -53.29 -25.05
C PRO A 398 -54.64 -51.99 -25.69
N ASN A 399 -54.54 -51.83 -26.99
CA ASN A 399 -55.10 -50.68 -27.68
C ASN A 399 -56.64 -50.66 -27.69
N ASP A 400 -57.26 -51.83 -27.79
CA ASP A 400 -58.73 -51.95 -27.70
C ASP A 400 -59.22 -51.59 -26.32
N ALA A 401 -58.46 -51.99 -25.27
CA ALA A 401 -58.73 -51.62 -23.89
C ALA A 401 -58.61 -50.11 -23.70
N ILE A 402 -57.60 -49.49 -24.21
CA ILE A 402 -57.40 -48.02 -24.21
C ILE A 402 -58.59 -47.33 -24.88
N ALA A 403 -58.98 -47.74 -26.08
CA ALA A 403 -60.11 -47.16 -26.79
C ALA A 403 -61.42 -47.31 -26.02
N GLY A 404 -61.69 -48.47 -25.38
CA GLY A 404 -62.88 -48.69 -24.56
C GLY A 404 -62.90 -47.82 -23.30
N LEU A 405 -61.78 -47.60 -22.67
CA LEU A 405 -61.65 -46.69 -21.53
C LEU A 405 -61.90 -45.23 -21.90
N ILE A 406 -61.34 -44.78 -23.03
CA ILE A 406 -61.57 -43.45 -23.58
C ILE A 406 -63.05 -43.20 -23.83
N GLU A 407 -63.69 -44.11 -24.55
CA GLU A 407 -65.14 -43.99 -24.93
C GLU A 407 -66.05 -44.00 -23.68
N ARG A 408 -65.73 -44.84 -22.66
CA ARG A 408 -66.58 -45.02 -21.53
C ARG A 408 -66.50 -43.93 -20.47
N PHE A 409 -65.24 -43.48 -20.16
CA PHE A 409 -64.99 -42.56 -19.07
C PHE A 409 -64.55 -41.17 -19.58
N ASN A 410 -64.52 -40.94 -20.88
CA ASN A 410 -64.04 -39.68 -21.47
C ASN A 410 -62.60 -39.30 -21.06
N LEU A 411 -61.74 -40.36 -20.91
CA LEU A 411 -60.36 -40.21 -20.52
C LEU A 411 -59.50 -39.88 -21.74
N THR A 412 -58.31 -39.28 -21.47
CA THR A 412 -57.29 -39.11 -22.55
C THR A 412 -56.53 -40.41 -22.80
N GLU A 413 -55.86 -40.52 -23.93
CA GLU A 413 -55.04 -41.70 -24.25
C GLU A 413 -53.97 -41.94 -23.18
N ILE A 414 -53.33 -40.87 -22.65
CA ILE A 414 -52.30 -40.93 -21.60
C ILE A 414 -52.88 -41.53 -20.31
N GLN A 415 -54.05 -41.05 -19.87
CA GLN A 415 -54.77 -41.60 -18.70
C GLN A 415 -55.15 -43.05 -18.91
N SER A 416 -55.75 -43.40 -20.04
CA SER A 416 -56.17 -44.76 -20.35
C SER A 416 -55.00 -45.74 -20.43
N ARG A 417 -53.88 -45.34 -20.98
CA ARG A 417 -52.64 -46.12 -21.03
C ARG A 417 -52.09 -46.35 -19.60
N ALA A 418 -52.05 -45.30 -18.75
CA ALA A 418 -51.64 -45.44 -17.36
C ALA A 418 -52.52 -46.43 -16.56
N ILE A 419 -53.84 -46.47 -16.85
CA ILE A 419 -54.80 -47.41 -16.27
C ILE A 419 -54.51 -48.86 -16.72
N VAL A 420 -54.25 -49.07 -17.98
CA VAL A 420 -53.94 -50.42 -18.53
C VAL A 420 -52.60 -50.94 -18.02
N GLU A 421 -51.63 -50.07 -17.75
CA GLU A 421 -50.31 -50.40 -17.19
C GLU A 421 -50.35 -50.53 -15.67
N MET A 422 -51.48 -50.26 -14.99
CA MET A 422 -51.67 -50.31 -13.54
C MET A 422 -51.44 -51.72 -13.00
N ARG A 423 -50.67 -51.82 -11.91
CA ARG A 423 -50.39 -53.13 -11.27
C ARG A 423 -51.55 -53.51 -10.35
N LEU A 424 -51.90 -54.79 -10.25
CA LEU A 424 -52.96 -55.30 -9.41
C LEU A 424 -52.84 -54.89 -7.94
N ARG A 425 -51.67 -54.72 -7.42
CA ARG A 425 -51.47 -54.26 -6.03
C ARG A 425 -51.98 -52.84 -5.79
N GLN A 426 -52.11 -52.02 -6.80
CA GLN A 426 -52.59 -50.65 -6.72
C GLN A 426 -54.11 -50.53 -6.58
N LEU A 427 -54.80 -51.67 -6.66
CA LEU A 427 -56.27 -51.77 -6.51
C LEU A 427 -56.72 -51.98 -5.07
N THR A 428 -55.84 -52.00 -4.09
CA THR A 428 -56.15 -52.13 -2.67
C THR A 428 -56.71 -50.83 -2.06
N GLY A 429 -57.68 -50.87 -1.13
CA GLY A 429 -58.25 -49.67 -0.50
C GLY A 429 -57.21 -48.74 0.10
N LEU A 430 -56.14 -49.28 0.71
CA LEU A 430 -55.00 -48.46 1.22
C LEU A 430 -54.29 -47.65 0.12
N MET A 431 -54.19 -48.20 -1.09
CA MET A 431 -53.56 -47.50 -2.23
C MET A 431 -54.53 -46.46 -2.82
N GLN A 432 -55.84 -46.61 -2.71
CA GLN A 432 -56.80 -45.57 -3.12
C GLN A 432 -56.65 -44.33 -2.27
N ASP A 433 -56.59 -44.48 -0.93
CA ASP A 433 -56.36 -43.35 -0.02
C ASP A 433 -55.04 -42.64 -0.33
N GLN A 434 -54.01 -43.40 -0.68
CA GLN A 434 -52.70 -42.83 -1.07
C GLN A 434 -52.76 -42.04 -2.41
N LEU A 435 -53.53 -42.49 -3.41
CA LEU A 435 -53.72 -41.78 -4.69
C LEU A 435 -54.47 -40.44 -4.48
N HIS A 436 -55.49 -40.44 -3.63
CA HIS A 436 -56.23 -39.21 -3.28
C HIS A 436 -55.29 -38.24 -2.52
N ALA A 437 -54.54 -38.71 -1.51
CA ALA A 437 -53.58 -37.87 -0.78
C ALA A 437 -52.50 -37.30 -1.69
N GLU A 438 -51.92 -38.11 -2.61
CA GLU A 438 -50.92 -37.66 -3.60
C GLU A 438 -51.52 -36.59 -4.54
N TYR A 439 -52.76 -36.78 -4.99
CA TYR A 439 -53.46 -35.80 -5.84
C TYR A 439 -53.67 -34.45 -5.13
N GLU A 440 -54.16 -34.49 -3.90
CA GLU A 440 -54.34 -33.27 -3.07
C GLU A 440 -53.02 -32.53 -2.84
N GLU A 441 -51.95 -33.27 -2.58
CA GLU A 441 -50.61 -32.68 -2.39
C GLU A 441 -50.10 -31.99 -3.67
N ILE A 442 -50.24 -32.69 -4.81
CA ILE A 442 -49.88 -32.11 -6.11
C ILE A 442 -50.73 -30.90 -6.50
N MET A 443 -52.04 -30.91 -6.17
CA MET A 443 -52.91 -29.75 -6.41
C MET A 443 -52.48 -28.54 -5.55
N LYS A 444 -52.04 -28.74 -4.33
CA LYS A 444 -51.46 -27.68 -3.50
C LYS A 444 -50.14 -27.17 -4.09
N GLN A 445 -49.30 -28.09 -4.59
CA GLN A 445 -48.05 -27.74 -5.25
C GLN A 445 -48.33 -26.94 -6.54
N ILE A 446 -49.28 -27.34 -7.37
CA ILE A 446 -49.71 -26.60 -8.56
C ILE A 446 -50.13 -25.17 -8.21
N ALA A 447 -51.00 -25.02 -7.22
CA ALA A 447 -51.49 -23.71 -6.77
C ALA A 447 -50.32 -22.82 -6.28
N TYR A 448 -49.36 -23.36 -5.57
CA TYR A 448 -48.14 -22.65 -5.12
C TYR A 448 -47.25 -22.26 -6.30
N LEU A 449 -47.00 -23.19 -7.26
CA LEU A 449 -46.19 -22.88 -8.45
C LEU A 449 -46.86 -21.83 -9.36
N GLU A 450 -48.21 -21.87 -9.46
CA GLU A 450 -48.97 -20.85 -10.18
C GLU A 450 -48.90 -19.49 -9.48
N SER A 451 -48.88 -19.44 -8.15
CA SER A 451 -48.74 -18.20 -7.41
C SER A 451 -47.37 -17.53 -7.65
N ILE A 452 -46.29 -18.32 -7.75
CA ILE A 452 -44.94 -17.80 -8.08
C ILE A 452 -44.90 -17.16 -9.47
N LEU A 453 -45.63 -17.74 -10.45
CA LEU A 453 -45.65 -17.20 -11.83
C LEU A 453 -46.60 -16.01 -12.00
N ALA A 454 -47.62 -15.88 -11.11
CA ALA A 454 -48.63 -14.83 -11.18
C ALA A 454 -48.21 -13.55 -10.44
N ASP A 455 -47.40 -13.70 -9.39
CA ASP A 455 -47.02 -12.61 -8.50
C ASP A 455 -45.50 -12.52 -8.37
N ASP A 456 -44.96 -11.41 -8.83
CA ASP A 456 -43.50 -11.12 -8.79
C ASP A 456 -42.98 -10.99 -7.33
N GLU A 457 -43.84 -10.56 -6.37
CA GLU A 457 -43.46 -10.49 -4.96
C GLU A 457 -43.19 -11.88 -4.38
N VAL A 458 -44.04 -12.87 -4.74
CA VAL A 458 -43.83 -14.26 -4.33
C VAL A 458 -42.56 -14.83 -4.95
N CYS A 459 -42.30 -14.50 -6.22
CA CYS A 459 -41.04 -14.89 -6.88
C CYS A 459 -39.82 -14.30 -6.19
N ARG A 460 -39.84 -13.02 -5.79
CA ARG A 460 -38.76 -12.38 -5.04
C ARG A 460 -38.55 -13.03 -3.68
N GLN A 461 -39.64 -13.38 -3.00
CA GLN A 461 -39.52 -14.09 -1.70
C GLN A 461 -38.84 -15.45 -1.85
N VAL A 462 -39.21 -16.22 -2.89
CA VAL A 462 -38.53 -17.50 -3.20
C VAL A 462 -37.04 -17.30 -3.45
N MET A 463 -36.64 -16.25 -4.21
CA MET A 463 -35.22 -15.94 -4.45
C MET A 463 -34.50 -15.62 -3.14
N LYS A 464 -35.09 -14.84 -2.25
CA LYS A 464 -34.50 -14.51 -0.94
C LYS A 464 -34.34 -15.76 -0.06
N ASP A 465 -35.35 -16.59 0.00
CA ASP A 465 -35.29 -17.84 0.80
C ASP A 465 -34.18 -18.76 0.32
N GLU A 466 -33.99 -18.86 -0.99
CA GLU A 466 -32.88 -19.62 -1.60
C GLU A 466 -31.52 -19.02 -1.32
N LEU A 467 -31.36 -17.68 -1.39
CA LEU A 467 -30.13 -16.99 -1.05
C LEU A 467 -29.80 -17.14 0.44
N LEU A 468 -30.80 -17.07 1.32
CA LEU A 468 -30.63 -17.29 2.74
C LEU A 468 -30.22 -18.73 3.07
N GLU A 469 -30.77 -19.71 2.32
CA GLU A 469 -30.33 -21.12 2.43
C GLU A 469 -28.85 -21.26 2.06
N VAL A 470 -28.42 -20.64 0.97
CA VAL A 470 -27.01 -20.62 0.54
C VAL A 470 -26.12 -19.98 1.59
N LYS A 471 -26.53 -18.83 2.16
CA LYS A 471 -25.82 -18.14 3.23
C LYS A 471 -25.67 -19.02 4.47
N THR A 472 -26.75 -19.65 4.90
CA THR A 472 -26.76 -20.52 6.10
C THR A 472 -25.88 -21.75 5.92
N LYS A 473 -25.81 -22.31 4.71
CA LYS A 473 -25.11 -23.55 4.41
C LYS A 473 -23.63 -23.37 4.09
N TYR A 474 -23.25 -22.24 3.49
CA TYR A 474 -21.90 -22.01 2.95
C TYR A 474 -21.26 -20.71 3.42
N GLY A 475 -21.99 -19.85 4.13
CA GLY A 475 -21.46 -18.58 4.65
C GLY A 475 -20.41 -18.83 5.73
N ASP A 476 -19.38 -18.02 5.73
CA ASP A 476 -18.30 -17.99 6.70
C ASP A 476 -17.93 -16.56 7.09
N GLU A 477 -17.05 -16.41 8.06
CA GLU A 477 -16.53 -15.11 8.45
C GLU A 477 -15.52 -14.56 7.43
N ARG A 478 -15.38 -13.22 7.42
CA ARG A 478 -14.40 -12.52 6.62
C ARG A 478 -12.98 -12.96 7.03
N ARG A 479 -12.11 -13.21 6.04
CA ARG A 479 -10.69 -13.51 6.24
C ARG A 479 -9.82 -12.26 6.23
N SER A 480 -10.08 -11.32 5.30
CA SER A 480 -9.32 -10.08 5.21
C SER A 480 -9.84 -9.02 6.17
N GLU A 481 -8.99 -8.47 7.02
CA GLU A 481 -9.32 -7.38 7.94
C GLU A 481 -9.25 -6.02 7.23
N ILE A 482 -10.12 -5.07 7.59
CA ILE A 482 -10.18 -3.75 6.96
C ILE A 482 -9.58 -2.71 7.89
N VAL A 483 -8.54 -2.02 7.43
CA VAL A 483 -7.91 -0.89 8.13
C VAL A 483 -8.37 0.39 7.46
N TYR A 484 -9.20 1.16 8.15
CA TYR A 484 -9.81 2.39 7.62
C TYR A 484 -8.85 3.59 7.57
N SER A 485 -7.63 3.46 8.07
CA SER A 485 -6.61 4.51 8.01
C SER A 485 -6.22 4.80 6.57
N SER A 486 -6.26 6.07 6.19
CA SER A 486 -5.84 6.55 4.87
C SER A 486 -4.43 7.15 4.90
N GLU A 487 -3.67 6.97 5.98
CA GLU A 487 -2.30 7.46 6.05
C GLU A 487 -1.47 6.74 5.00
N GLU A 488 -1.17 7.45 3.91
CA GLU A 488 -0.08 7.09 3.03
C GLU A 488 1.18 7.03 3.90
N PHE A 489 2.04 6.02 3.70
CA PHE A 489 3.34 5.96 4.37
C PHE A 489 4.06 7.28 4.22
N ASN A 490 4.23 7.99 5.32
CA ASN A 490 5.18 9.09 5.34
C ASN A 490 6.59 8.47 5.23
N PRO A 491 7.45 8.94 4.32
CA PRO A 491 8.84 8.48 4.25
C PRO A 491 9.57 8.56 5.60
N GLU A 492 9.12 9.41 6.51
CA GLU A 492 9.65 9.58 7.87
C GLU A 492 9.42 8.35 8.75
N ASP A 493 8.35 7.57 8.52
CA ASP A 493 8.03 6.35 9.29
C ASP A 493 9.07 5.22 9.11
N PHE A 494 9.97 5.36 8.12
CA PHE A 494 11.05 4.39 7.87
C PHE A 494 12.35 4.71 8.61
N TYR A 495 12.39 5.82 9.31
CA TYR A 495 13.57 6.28 10.05
C TYR A 495 13.16 6.67 11.46
N ALA A 496 13.81 6.09 12.46
CA ALA A 496 13.68 6.60 13.83
C ALA A 496 14.18 8.05 13.84
N ASP A 497 13.54 8.93 14.62
CA ASP A 497 13.95 10.35 14.70
C ASP A 497 15.18 10.53 15.61
N ASP A 498 16.26 9.78 15.29
CA ASP A 498 17.52 9.79 16.00
C ASP A 498 18.24 11.12 15.84
N GLN A 499 18.99 11.50 16.89
CA GLN A 499 19.83 12.69 16.86
C GLN A 499 21.08 12.46 15.99
N MET A 500 21.25 13.33 15.01
CA MET A 500 22.34 13.29 14.05
C MET A 500 23.16 14.58 14.05
N ILE A 501 24.41 14.49 13.69
CA ILE A 501 25.26 15.63 13.37
C ILE A 501 25.50 15.66 11.85
N ILE A 502 25.11 16.77 11.22
CA ILE A 502 25.37 17.01 9.81
C ILE A 502 26.66 17.83 9.73
N THR A 503 27.63 17.30 9.01
CA THR A 503 28.89 18.01 8.72
C THR A 503 28.98 18.35 7.24
N ILE A 504 29.35 19.60 6.95
CA ILE A 504 29.53 20.10 5.60
C ILE A 504 30.96 20.69 5.50
N SER A 505 31.71 20.22 4.52
CA SER A 505 33.07 20.71 4.27
C SER A 505 33.09 21.94 3.35
N HIS A 506 34.19 22.67 3.33
CA HIS A 506 34.40 23.84 2.49
C HIS A 506 34.26 23.49 0.99
N MET A 507 34.68 22.30 0.57
CA MET A 507 34.52 21.83 -0.80
C MET A 507 33.12 21.26 -1.12
N GLY A 508 32.20 21.39 -0.20
CA GLY A 508 30.79 20.96 -0.41
C GLY A 508 30.53 19.45 -0.24
N TYR A 509 31.35 18.74 0.56
CA TYR A 509 31.04 17.37 0.97
C TYR A 509 30.14 17.39 2.19
N ILE A 510 29.09 16.59 2.17
CA ILE A 510 28.11 16.48 3.24
C ILE A 510 27.96 15.03 3.72
N LYS A 511 27.78 14.86 5.02
CA LYS A 511 27.42 13.59 5.67
C LYS A 511 26.57 13.82 6.90
N ARG A 512 25.82 12.80 7.32
CA ARG A 512 25.26 12.71 8.65
C ARG A 512 25.99 11.66 9.48
N THR A 513 26.14 11.89 10.76
CA THR A 513 26.80 10.96 11.68
C THR A 513 25.93 10.88 12.94
N PRO A 514 25.64 9.68 13.49
CA PRO A 514 24.89 9.54 14.75
C PRO A 514 25.59 10.31 15.89
N LEU A 515 24.80 10.98 16.72
CA LEU A 515 25.35 11.72 17.87
C LEU A 515 26.14 10.82 18.83
N THR A 516 25.77 9.54 18.92
CA THR A 516 26.41 8.52 19.75
C THR A 516 27.88 8.26 19.38
N GLU A 517 28.30 8.54 18.15
CA GLU A 517 29.72 8.47 17.75
C GLU A 517 30.58 9.62 18.33
N PHE A 518 29.94 10.68 18.82
CA PHE A 518 30.61 11.83 19.43
C PHE A 518 30.55 11.69 20.95
N ARG A 519 31.49 10.91 21.52
CA ARG A 519 31.60 10.77 23.00
C ARG A 519 32.01 12.08 23.62
N ALA A 520 31.34 12.50 24.70
CA ALA A 520 31.76 13.61 25.52
C ALA A 520 33.15 13.33 26.12
N GLN A 521 34.08 14.28 26.02
CA GLN A 521 35.41 14.20 26.63
C GLN A 521 35.47 15.15 27.82
N ASN A 522 36.11 14.72 28.90
CA ASN A 522 36.33 15.55 30.06
C ASN A 522 37.28 16.72 29.78
N ARG A 523 37.19 17.81 30.56
CA ARG A 523 38.07 18.98 30.47
C ARG A 523 39.54 18.55 30.44
N GLY A 524 40.29 18.99 29.39
CA GLY A 524 41.73 18.65 29.20
C GLY A 524 41.98 17.55 28.15
N GLY A 525 40.93 16.99 27.49
CA GLY A 525 41.12 16.02 26.42
C GLY A 525 41.70 16.63 25.15
N VAL A 526 42.42 15.83 24.37
CA VAL A 526 43.17 16.25 23.18
C VAL A 526 42.24 16.56 21.97
N GLY A 527 40.90 16.43 22.14
CA GLY A 527 39.96 16.54 21.01
C GLY A 527 40.08 15.38 20.03
N SER A 528 39.08 15.13 19.23
CA SER A 528 39.11 14.14 18.14
C SER A 528 38.85 14.79 16.81
N LYS A 529 39.50 14.31 15.76
CA LYS A 529 39.20 14.75 14.40
C LYS A 529 37.77 14.38 14.03
N GLY A 530 36.98 15.36 13.64
CA GLY A 530 35.56 15.16 13.26
C GLY A 530 35.36 14.65 11.85
N THR A 531 36.39 14.67 10.98
CA THR A 531 36.32 14.23 9.58
C THR A 531 37.73 14.14 9.04
N GLU A 532 38.05 13.12 8.23
CA GLU A 532 39.20 13.16 7.33
C GLU A 532 38.81 13.94 6.07
N THR A 533 39.50 15.02 5.83
CA THR A 533 39.36 15.86 4.63
C THR A 533 40.50 15.61 3.65
N ARG A 534 40.36 16.03 2.39
CA ARG A 534 41.48 16.12 1.46
C ARG A 534 42.45 17.19 1.94
N ASP A 535 43.70 17.20 1.48
CA ASP A 535 44.77 18.05 1.99
C ASP A 535 44.45 19.57 2.01
N GLU A 536 43.38 20.02 1.31
CA GLU A 536 42.96 21.41 1.21
C GLU A 536 41.50 21.64 1.67
N ASP A 537 40.81 20.63 2.22
CA ASP A 537 39.39 20.70 2.64
C ASP A 537 39.28 20.67 4.18
N PHE A 538 38.23 21.31 4.74
CA PHE A 538 37.96 21.37 6.17
C PHE A 538 36.46 21.44 6.44
N VAL A 539 36.03 21.06 7.62
CA VAL A 539 34.64 21.18 8.04
C VAL A 539 34.28 22.65 8.26
N GLU A 540 33.38 23.17 7.45
CA GLU A 540 32.95 24.55 7.52
C GLU A 540 31.69 24.73 8.35
N HIS A 541 30.76 23.77 8.26
CA HIS A 541 29.47 23.81 8.93
C HIS A 541 29.16 22.52 9.68
N ILE A 542 28.63 22.66 10.89
CA ILE A 542 28.14 21.56 11.73
C ILE A 542 26.73 21.94 12.21
N TYR A 543 25.75 21.05 11.95
CA TYR A 543 24.38 21.24 12.38
C TYR A 543 23.91 20.02 13.19
N PRO A 544 23.53 20.20 14.45
CA PRO A 544 22.75 19.20 15.17
C PRO A 544 21.34 19.15 14.56
N ALA A 545 20.84 17.96 14.26
CA ALA A 545 19.55 17.75 13.62
C ALA A 545 18.99 16.37 14.01
N THR A 546 17.70 16.18 13.85
CA THR A 546 17.09 14.85 13.92
C THR A 546 16.85 14.32 12.50
N MET A 547 16.60 13.01 12.37
CA MET A 547 16.40 12.35 11.08
C MET A 547 15.26 12.95 10.28
N HIS A 548 14.21 13.44 10.94
CA HIS A 548 13.03 14.02 10.30
C HIS A 548 13.17 15.51 9.95
N ASN A 549 14.23 16.18 10.38
CA ASN A 549 14.45 17.58 10.02
C ASN A 549 14.71 17.73 8.52
N THR A 550 14.43 18.92 8.02
CA THR A 550 14.71 19.31 6.63
C THR A 550 15.89 20.27 6.56
N MET A 551 16.86 19.95 5.73
CA MET A 551 17.95 20.87 5.37
C MET A 551 17.57 21.59 4.07
N MET A 552 17.63 22.91 4.10
CA MET A 552 17.47 23.79 2.95
C MET A 552 18.82 24.30 2.49
N PHE A 553 19.06 24.24 1.20
CA PHE A 553 20.31 24.63 0.53
C PHE A 553 20.05 25.82 -0.38
N PHE A 554 20.74 26.91 -0.15
CA PHE A 554 20.60 28.11 -0.97
C PHE A 554 21.85 28.32 -1.80
N THR A 555 21.65 28.52 -3.10
CA THR A 555 22.75 28.68 -4.02
C THR A 555 23.11 30.13 -4.25
N GLN A 556 24.33 30.33 -4.77
CA GLN A 556 24.88 31.63 -5.15
C GLN A 556 23.96 32.39 -6.12
N LYS A 557 23.33 31.68 -7.06
CA LYS A 557 22.39 32.22 -8.03
C LYS A 557 20.97 32.45 -7.49
N GLY A 558 20.71 32.14 -6.21
CA GLY A 558 19.45 32.38 -5.53
C GLY A 558 18.40 31.31 -5.71
N LYS A 559 18.76 30.06 -5.97
CA LYS A 559 17.88 28.91 -5.91
C LYS A 559 17.87 28.28 -4.51
N CYS A 560 16.76 27.59 -4.17
CA CYS A 560 16.61 26.82 -2.95
C CYS A 560 16.32 25.37 -3.29
N TYR A 561 17.01 24.44 -2.61
CA TYR A 561 16.84 23.01 -2.68
C TYR A 561 16.60 22.45 -1.29
N TRP A 562 16.08 21.22 -1.18
CA TRP A 562 15.77 20.55 0.08
C TRP A 562 16.29 19.13 0.09
N LEU A 563 16.73 18.69 1.26
CA LEU A 563 16.95 17.28 1.60
C LEU A 563 16.41 17.05 3.01
N LYS A 564 15.72 15.95 3.22
CA LYS A 564 15.48 15.43 4.55
C LYS A 564 16.81 14.88 5.11
N VAL A 565 17.00 14.96 6.43
CA VAL A 565 18.26 14.49 7.04
C VAL A 565 18.50 13.01 6.75
N TYR A 566 17.44 12.19 6.71
CA TYR A 566 17.56 10.77 6.37
C TYR A 566 18.03 10.51 4.92
N GLU A 567 17.89 11.47 4.01
CA GLU A 567 18.40 11.38 2.63
C GLU A 567 19.89 11.72 2.52
N ILE A 568 20.46 12.37 3.53
CA ILE A 568 21.89 12.69 3.58
C ILE A 568 22.66 11.41 3.86
N PRO A 569 23.73 11.10 3.10
CA PRO A 569 24.51 9.88 3.31
C PRO A 569 25.07 9.76 4.71
N GLU A 570 24.88 8.60 5.32
CA GLU A 570 25.47 8.28 6.61
C GLU A 570 26.97 8.04 6.47
N GLY A 571 27.70 8.49 7.42
CA GLY A 571 29.15 8.35 7.45
C GLY A 571 29.67 8.26 8.87
N THR A 572 30.71 7.44 9.06
CA THR A 572 31.45 7.41 10.33
C THR A 572 32.17 8.75 10.56
N LYS A 573 32.57 9.02 11.79
CA LYS A 573 33.30 10.22 12.20
C LYS A 573 34.45 10.56 11.24
N ASN A 574 35.16 9.56 10.71
CA ASN A 574 36.34 9.73 9.88
C ASN A 574 36.03 9.72 8.36
N SER A 575 34.83 9.49 7.91
CA SER A 575 34.48 9.44 6.49
C SER A 575 34.42 10.84 5.87
N LYS A 576 34.69 10.92 4.56
CA LYS A 576 34.70 12.20 3.78
C LYS A 576 33.30 12.71 3.40
N GLY A 577 32.26 11.88 3.49
CA GLY A 577 30.93 12.22 3.00
C GLY A 577 30.80 12.16 1.47
N ARG A 578 29.72 12.71 0.92
CA ARG A 578 29.46 12.82 -0.52
C ARG A 578 29.30 14.27 -0.94
N ALA A 579 29.71 14.60 -2.16
CA ALA A 579 29.53 15.95 -2.72
C ALA A 579 28.04 16.30 -2.82
N ILE A 580 27.64 17.46 -2.36
CA ILE A 580 26.25 17.98 -2.39
C ILE A 580 25.70 17.99 -3.82
N GLN A 581 26.54 18.27 -4.82
CA GLN A 581 26.16 18.24 -6.23
C GLN A 581 25.70 16.86 -6.73
N ASN A 582 26.08 15.77 -6.05
CA ASN A 582 25.59 14.43 -6.37
C ASN A 582 24.26 14.10 -5.71
N LEU A 583 23.80 14.91 -4.77
CA LEU A 583 22.57 14.72 -4.03
C LEU A 583 21.46 15.67 -4.52
N LEU A 584 21.83 16.80 -5.06
CA LEU A 584 20.93 17.86 -5.52
C LEU A 584 21.16 18.17 -7.00
N ASN A 585 20.08 18.38 -7.74
CA ASN A 585 20.15 18.81 -9.15
C ASN A 585 20.55 20.29 -9.28
N ILE A 586 21.78 20.62 -8.87
CA ILE A 586 22.34 21.97 -8.95
C ILE A 586 23.02 22.12 -10.29
N ASP A 587 22.85 23.29 -10.93
CA ASP A 587 23.54 23.63 -12.18
C ASP A 587 25.06 23.62 -11.97
N SER A 588 25.85 23.15 -12.96
CA SER A 588 27.29 22.95 -12.82
C SER A 588 28.09 24.22 -12.54
N ASP A 589 27.49 25.38 -12.83
CA ASP A 589 28.05 26.72 -12.65
C ASP A 589 27.44 27.46 -11.43
N ASP A 590 26.75 26.73 -10.53
CA ASP A 590 26.16 27.26 -9.30
C ASP A 590 26.70 26.53 -8.07
N ASN A 591 26.87 27.22 -6.96
CA ASN A 591 27.40 26.69 -5.73
C ASN A 591 26.46 26.99 -4.54
N VAL A 592 26.38 26.07 -3.58
CA VAL A 592 25.66 26.30 -2.34
C VAL A 592 26.46 27.25 -1.44
N THR A 593 25.81 28.32 -1.00
CA THR A 593 26.48 29.35 -0.17
C THR A 593 25.83 29.48 1.22
N ALA A 594 24.63 28.97 1.41
CA ALA A 594 23.98 29.02 2.71
C ALA A 594 23.13 27.79 2.97
N TYR A 595 23.06 27.42 4.24
CA TYR A 595 22.36 26.24 4.73
C TYR A 595 21.41 26.65 5.86
N LEU A 596 20.24 26.04 5.90
CA LEU A 596 19.23 26.29 6.93
C LEU A 596 18.58 24.98 7.37
N ARG A 597 18.64 24.68 8.66
CA ARG A 597 17.90 23.57 9.26
C ARG A 597 16.49 24.03 9.61
N VAL A 598 15.49 23.29 9.21
CA VAL A 598 14.06 23.50 9.52
C VAL A 598 13.53 22.25 10.24
N LYS A 599 12.82 22.44 11.35
CA LYS A 599 12.28 21.35 12.14
C LYS A 599 11.22 20.55 11.35
N SER A 600 10.24 21.23 10.80
CA SER A 600 9.22 20.66 9.92
C SER A 600 8.71 21.70 8.94
N LEU A 601 8.42 21.28 7.71
CA LEU A 601 7.75 22.11 6.69
C LEU A 601 6.25 21.81 6.60
N GLU A 602 5.74 20.87 7.38
CA GLU A 602 4.34 20.44 7.44
C GLU A 602 3.57 21.13 8.57
N ASP A 603 4.29 21.61 9.59
CA ASP A 603 3.71 22.35 10.70
C ASP A 603 3.24 23.73 10.25
N SER A 604 1.92 23.88 10.07
CA SER A 604 1.30 25.11 9.58
C SER A 604 1.53 26.32 10.47
N GLU A 605 1.63 26.15 11.79
CA GLU A 605 1.88 27.24 12.73
C GLU A 605 3.33 27.71 12.63
N PHE A 606 4.25 26.76 12.58
CA PHE A 606 5.68 27.05 12.45
C PHE A 606 6.01 27.76 11.13
N ILE A 607 5.55 27.27 9.98
CA ILE A 607 5.87 27.85 8.67
C ILE A 607 5.23 29.23 8.46
N ASN A 608 4.10 29.56 9.10
CA ASN A 608 3.43 30.83 9.02
C ASN A 608 3.94 31.87 10.04
N SER A 609 4.69 31.43 11.06
CA SER A 609 5.28 32.31 12.08
C SER A 609 6.75 32.64 11.83
N HIS A 610 7.42 31.94 10.91
CA HIS A 610 8.84 32.13 10.62
C HIS A 610 9.11 32.69 9.24
N TYR A 611 10.25 33.35 9.10
CA TYR A 611 10.69 34.02 7.88
C TYR A 611 12.11 33.64 7.51
N VAL A 612 12.41 33.66 6.22
CA VAL A 612 13.75 33.46 5.66
C VAL A 612 14.28 34.81 5.19
N LEU A 613 15.39 35.24 5.77
CA LEU A 613 16.11 36.47 5.46
C LEU A 613 17.32 36.16 4.59
N PHE A 614 17.46 36.86 3.48
CA PHE A 614 18.56 36.75 2.53
C PHE A 614 19.40 38.03 2.56
N CYS A 615 20.71 37.87 2.48
CA CYS A 615 21.62 38.96 2.26
C CYS A 615 22.52 38.68 1.07
N THR A 616 22.68 39.68 0.19
CA THR A 616 23.54 39.53 -0.98
C THR A 616 24.86 40.30 -0.82
N LYS A 617 25.81 39.95 -1.63
CA LYS A 617 27.17 40.53 -1.67
C LYS A 617 27.12 42.04 -1.87
N LYS A 618 26.18 42.55 -2.71
CA LYS A 618 25.98 44.02 -2.96
C LYS A 618 25.04 44.71 -1.96
N GLY A 619 24.74 44.05 -0.84
CA GLY A 619 24.04 44.66 0.28
C GLY A 619 22.53 44.77 0.11
N VAL A 620 21.94 43.90 -0.72
CA VAL A 620 20.48 43.73 -0.81
C VAL A 620 20.03 42.76 0.26
N ILE A 621 18.92 43.10 0.94
CA ILE A 621 18.25 42.23 1.93
C ILE A 621 16.81 41.91 1.47
N LYS A 622 16.37 40.71 1.76
CA LYS A 622 15.02 40.24 1.44
C LYS A 622 14.48 39.38 2.58
N LYS A 623 13.18 39.56 2.89
CA LYS A 623 12.43 38.76 3.88
C LYS A 623 11.30 38.05 3.18
N THR A 624 11.20 36.73 3.34
CA THR A 624 10.17 35.90 2.73
C THR A 624 9.59 34.98 3.80
N LEU A 625 8.26 34.77 3.81
CA LEU A 625 7.61 33.84 4.72
C LEU A 625 8.08 32.40 4.45
N LEU A 626 8.31 31.59 5.49
CA LEU A 626 8.81 30.23 5.35
C LEU A 626 7.81 29.33 4.60
N GLU A 627 6.49 29.57 4.72
CA GLU A 627 5.43 28.89 3.97
C GLU A 627 5.72 28.86 2.45
N GLN A 628 6.33 29.93 1.90
CA GLN A 628 6.66 29.99 0.48
C GLN A 628 7.66 28.88 0.04
N TYR A 629 8.30 28.21 0.97
CA TYR A 629 9.26 27.12 0.78
C TYR A 629 8.74 25.76 1.28
N SER A 630 7.47 25.67 1.71
CA SER A 630 6.88 24.42 2.26
C SER A 630 6.67 23.31 1.22
N ARG A 631 6.80 23.63 -0.08
CA ARG A 631 6.59 22.66 -1.17
C ARG A 631 7.90 22.38 -1.92
N PRO A 632 8.67 21.36 -1.48
CA PRO A 632 9.92 20.94 -2.13
C PRO A 632 9.71 20.53 -3.59
N ARG A 633 10.73 20.86 -4.44
CA ARG A 633 10.81 20.42 -5.84
C ARG A 633 12.21 19.93 -6.15
N GLN A 634 12.32 18.83 -6.90
CA GLN A 634 13.63 18.23 -7.24
C GLN A 634 14.58 19.19 -7.98
N ASN A 635 14.03 20.05 -8.85
CA ASN A 635 14.81 21.03 -9.61
C ASN A 635 15.03 22.35 -8.86
N GLY A 636 14.74 22.37 -7.56
CA GLY A 636 14.79 23.59 -6.76
C GLY A 636 13.71 24.62 -7.13
N VAL A 637 13.68 25.72 -6.39
CA VAL A 637 12.83 26.88 -6.68
C VAL A 637 13.65 28.15 -6.60
N ASN A 638 13.25 29.19 -7.32
CA ASN A 638 13.82 30.52 -7.15
C ASN A 638 13.49 31.05 -5.77
N ALA A 639 14.50 31.32 -4.99
CA ALA A 639 14.38 31.87 -3.64
C ALA A 639 14.52 33.38 -3.62
N ILE A 640 15.33 33.93 -4.52
CA ILE A 640 15.55 35.38 -4.72
C ILE A 640 16.00 35.61 -6.16
N THR A 641 15.54 36.70 -6.78
CA THR A 641 16.08 37.12 -8.08
C THR A 641 17.33 37.96 -7.84
N ILE A 642 18.46 37.42 -8.25
CA ILE A 642 19.78 38.08 -8.12
C ILE A 642 20.01 39.05 -9.28
N ARG A 643 20.58 40.21 -8.98
CA ARG A 643 21.01 41.19 -9.98
C ARG A 643 22.32 40.75 -10.64
N GLU A 644 22.61 41.31 -11.80
CA GLU A 644 23.86 41.07 -12.49
C GLU A 644 25.07 41.42 -11.57
N ASP A 645 26.07 40.54 -11.52
CA ASP A 645 27.28 40.63 -10.67
C ASP A 645 27.00 40.64 -9.14
N ASP A 646 25.84 40.13 -8.67
CA ASP A 646 25.54 39.95 -7.27
C ASP A 646 25.43 38.45 -6.92
N SER A 647 25.44 38.10 -5.64
CA SER A 647 25.32 36.74 -5.17
C SER A 647 24.76 36.68 -3.76
N VAL A 648 24.06 35.58 -3.42
CA VAL A 648 23.66 35.33 -2.04
C VAL A 648 24.87 34.96 -1.20
N ILE A 649 25.03 35.57 -0.03
CA ILE A 649 26.13 35.26 0.88
C ILE A 649 25.68 34.69 2.21
N GLU A 650 24.48 35.05 2.67
CA GLU A 650 23.96 34.62 3.99
C GLU A 650 22.45 34.46 3.93
N VAL A 651 21.94 33.40 4.55
CA VAL A 651 20.50 33.16 4.75
C VAL A 651 20.27 32.78 6.20
N ARG A 652 19.27 33.40 6.84
CA ARG A 652 18.93 33.17 8.23
C ARG A 652 17.41 33.01 8.40
N MET A 653 17.02 32.13 9.35
CA MET A 653 15.62 32.03 9.76
C MET A 653 15.35 32.95 10.95
N THR A 654 14.21 33.64 10.92
CA THR A 654 13.80 34.57 11.97
C THR A 654 12.32 34.40 12.31
N ASN A 655 11.91 34.86 13.47
CA ASN A 655 10.53 34.83 13.96
C ASN A 655 9.77 36.17 13.80
N GLY A 656 10.34 37.11 13.07
CA GLY A 656 9.70 38.43 12.83
C GLY A 656 10.11 39.53 13.78
N ASN A 657 10.86 39.23 14.84
CA ASN A 657 11.19 40.19 15.92
C ASN A 657 12.67 40.31 16.23
N ASN A 658 13.57 40.09 15.27
CA ASN A 658 15.01 40.10 15.51
C ASN A 658 15.65 41.44 15.10
N GLU A 659 16.79 41.76 15.74
CA GLU A 659 17.67 42.84 15.28
C GLU A 659 18.66 42.29 14.24
N ILE A 660 18.86 43.01 13.15
CA ILE A 660 19.74 42.63 12.05
C ILE A 660 20.97 43.51 12.04
N ILE A 661 22.15 42.92 11.91
CA ILE A 661 23.39 43.66 11.64
C ILE A 661 24.03 43.13 10.35
N ILE A 662 24.28 44.01 9.41
CA ILE A 662 25.01 43.72 8.15
C ILE A 662 26.34 44.45 8.20
N ALA A 663 27.44 43.76 7.91
CA ALA A 663 28.78 44.33 7.86
C ALA A 663 29.41 44.27 6.46
N ASN A 664 30.17 45.31 6.11
CA ASN A 664 30.91 45.37 4.84
C ASN A 664 32.40 45.14 5.07
N ARG A 665 33.12 44.91 3.98
CA ARG A 665 34.57 44.62 3.94
C ARG A 665 35.41 45.80 4.42
N ASN A 666 34.93 47.04 4.20
CA ASN A 666 35.62 48.23 4.65
C ASN A 666 35.42 48.54 6.14
N GLY A 667 34.88 47.58 6.93
CA GLY A 667 34.78 47.67 8.39
C GLY A 667 33.66 48.56 8.91
N ARG A 668 32.56 48.69 8.15
CA ARG A 668 31.33 49.33 8.62
C ARG A 668 30.23 48.32 8.82
N ALA A 669 29.31 48.58 9.79
CA ALA A 669 28.13 47.78 10.00
C ALA A 669 26.91 48.63 10.26
N ILE A 670 25.76 48.20 9.80
CA ILE A 670 24.48 48.81 10.01
C ILE A 670 23.58 47.88 10.85
N ARG A 671 22.95 48.49 11.90
CA ARG A 671 21.96 47.76 12.73
C ARG A 671 20.56 48.35 12.53
N PHE A 672 19.58 47.50 12.32
CA PHE A 672 18.17 47.85 12.20
C PHE A 672 17.27 46.67 12.62
N HIS A 673 16.03 46.94 12.98
CA HIS A 673 15.05 45.90 13.32
C HIS A 673 14.49 45.28 12.04
N GLU A 674 14.27 43.97 12.04
CA GLU A 674 13.80 43.23 10.84
C GLU A 674 12.43 43.70 10.32
N ALA A 675 11.59 44.36 11.16
CA ALA A 675 10.33 44.97 10.71
C ALA A 675 10.54 46.04 9.63
N ALA A 676 11.77 46.65 9.54
CA ALA A 676 12.11 47.58 8.47
C ALA A 676 12.21 46.90 7.09
N VAL A 677 12.24 45.57 7.05
CA VAL A 677 12.24 44.75 5.83
C VAL A 677 10.84 44.16 5.66
N ARG A 678 10.09 44.67 4.66
CA ARG A 678 8.76 44.10 4.35
C ARG A 678 8.85 42.66 3.87
N VAL A 679 7.84 41.87 4.14
CA VAL A 679 7.70 40.51 3.60
C VAL A 679 7.49 40.58 2.09
N MET A 680 8.20 39.78 1.34
CA MET A 680 8.20 39.74 -0.14
C MET A 680 8.08 38.30 -0.64
N GLY A 681 7.53 38.12 -1.84
CA GLY A 681 7.44 36.83 -2.51
C GLY A 681 8.80 36.29 -2.95
N ARG A 682 8.89 35.03 -3.27
CA ARG A 682 10.15 34.32 -3.63
C ARG A 682 10.93 34.98 -4.78
N THR A 683 10.23 35.44 -5.79
CA THR A 683 10.84 36.02 -7.01
C THR A 683 11.26 37.49 -6.88
N ALA A 684 11.06 38.11 -5.72
CA ALA A 684 11.48 39.50 -5.50
C ALA A 684 13.00 39.59 -5.38
N THR A 685 13.58 40.70 -5.86
CA THR A 685 15.02 41.03 -5.76
C THR A 685 15.45 41.50 -4.37
N GLY A 686 14.51 41.94 -3.54
CA GLY A 686 14.80 42.52 -2.23
C GLY A 686 14.94 44.04 -2.25
N VAL A 687 15.39 44.60 -1.14
CA VAL A 687 15.57 46.04 -0.90
C VAL A 687 16.99 46.31 -0.38
N ARG A 688 17.47 47.52 -0.50
CA ARG A 688 18.77 47.91 0.00
C ARG A 688 18.85 47.75 1.53
N GLY A 689 19.79 46.93 2.01
CA GLY A 689 20.10 46.70 3.42
C GLY A 689 21.16 47.67 3.92
N ILE A 690 22.27 47.77 3.22
CA ILE A 690 23.37 48.65 3.52
C ILE A 690 23.83 49.38 2.23
N THR A 691 24.37 50.57 2.33
CA THR A 691 25.03 51.28 1.25
C THR A 691 26.55 51.08 1.36
N LEU A 692 27.11 50.47 0.32
CA LEU A 692 28.54 50.19 0.20
C LEU A 692 29.29 51.48 -0.23
N ASP A 693 30.57 51.52 0.00
CA ASP A 693 31.46 52.58 -0.49
C ASP A 693 31.68 52.47 -2.02
N ASN A 694 31.86 53.61 -2.70
CA ASN A 694 31.93 53.66 -4.16
C ASN A 694 33.31 53.32 -4.73
N ASP A 695 34.17 52.61 -3.99
CA ASP A 695 35.50 52.21 -4.42
C ASP A 695 35.55 50.99 -5.37
N GLY A 696 34.38 50.41 -5.65
CA GLY A 696 34.21 49.22 -6.50
C GLY A 696 34.72 47.91 -5.87
N GLN A 697 35.34 47.97 -4.68
CA GLN A 697 35.91 46.81 -3.95
C GLN A 697 35.19 46.48 -2.66
N ASP A 698 34.22 47.32 -2.25
CA ASP A 698 33.43 47.08 -1.02
C ASP A 698 32.32 46.10 -1.26
N GLU A 699 32.20 45.17 -0.39
CA GLU A 699 31.21 44.09 -0.43
C GLU A 699 30.72 43.75 0.98
N VAL A 700 29.52 43.16 1.13
CA VAL A 700 29.03 42.62 2.40
C VAL A 700 29.80 41.35 2.72
N VAL A 701 30.25 41.22 3.97
CA VAL A 701 31.01 40.07 4.47
C VAL A 701 30.17 39.17 5.36
N GLY A 702 28.96 39.58 5.76
CA GLY A 702 28.05 38.76 6.55
C GLY A 702 26.85 39.53 7.12
N MET A 703 25.84 38.77 7.51
CA MET A 703 24.63 39.24 8.17
C MET A 703 24.40 38.40 9.42
N ILE A 704 24.11 39.05 10.54
CA ILE A 704 23.71 38.37 11.76
C ILE A 704 22.31 38.77 12.18
N CYS A 705 21.56 37.81 12.74
CA CYS A 705 20.26 38.05 13.35
C CYS A 705 20.43 37.83 14.86
N ILE A 706 20.10 38.81 15.67
CA ILE A 706 20.28 38.80 17.11
C ILE A 706 18.92 38.52 17.74
N LYS A 707 18.87 37.49 18.54
CA LYS A 707 17.66 37.05 19.27
C LYS A 707 17.60 37.69 20.66
N ASP A 708 18.74 37.70 21.37
CA ASP A 708 18.83 38.25 22.70
C ASP A 708 19.93 39.32 22.81
N LEU A 709 19.52 40.54 23.15
CA LEU A 709 20.41 41.70 23.25
C LEU A 709 21.35 41.64 24.47
N LYS A 710 21.07 40.80 25.47
CA LYS A 710 21.83 40.77 26.75
C LYS A 710 22.91 39.73 26.74
N THR A 711 22.70 38.59 26.09
CA THR A 711 23.62 37.47 26.12
C THR A 711 24.51 37.40 24.86
N GLU A 712 24.06 37.97 23.75
CA GLU A 712 24.80 37.95 22.51
C GLU A 712 25.69 39.19 22.33
N SER A 713 26.82 38.99 21.65
CA SER A 713 27.77 40.07 21.32
C SER A 713 28.24 39.90 19.86
N VAL A 714 28.76 40.98 19.27
CA VAL A 714 29.21 41.06 17.89
C VAL A 714 30.70 40.72 17.81
N MET A 715 31.06 39.62 17.17
CA MET A 715 32.40 39.19 16.86
C MET A 715 32.75 39.56 15.41
N VAL A 716 33.88 40.24 15.23
CA VAL A 716 34.41 40.57 13.90
C VAL A 716 35.86 40.10 13.77
N VAL A 717 36.23 39.60 12.58
CA VAL A 717 37.58 39.10 12.28
C VAL A 717 38.05 39.65 10.95
N SER A 718 39.31 40.06 10.89
CA SER A 718 39.95 40.65 9.72
C SER A 718 40.98 39.72 9.05
N GLU A 719 41.40 40.04 7.80
CA GLU A 719 42.26 39.23 6.93
C GLU A 719 43.61 38.87 7.61
N GLN A 720 44.19 39.80 8.40
CA GLN A 720 45.47 39.59 9.06
C GLN A 720 45.37 38.94 10.46
N GLY A 721 44.23 38.30 10.74
CA GLY A 721 44.04 37.58 11.98
C GLY A 721 43.79 38.44 13.20
N TYR A 722 43.36 39.68 13.06
CA TYR A 722 42.89 40.54 14.13
C TYR A 722 41.38 40.38 14.26
N GLY A 723 40.92 40.32 15.49
CA GLY A 723 39.48 40.23 15.79
C GLY A 723 39.14 40.88 17.11
N LYS A 724 37.88 41.13 17.29
CA LYS A 724 37.33 41.66 18.53
C LYS A 724 35.88 41.32 18.72
N ARG A 725 35.49 41.46 19.98
CA ARG A 725 34.13 41.30 20.44
C ARG A 725 33.62 42.66 20.89
N SER A 726 32.39 43.05 20.52
CA SER A 726 31.77 44.33 20.89
C SER A 726 30.32 44.10 21.35
N GLU A 727 29.88 44.94 22.31
CA GLU A 727 28.47 44.93 22.71
C GLU A 727 27.57 45.35 21.55
N ILE A 728 26.37 44.77 21.55
CA ILE A 728 25.37 45.09 20.51
C ILE A 728 24.89 46.53 20.66
N GLU A 729 24.85 47.04 21.87
CA GLU A 729 24.42 48.42 22.18
C GLU A 729 25.38 49.51 21.60
N ASP A 730 26.67 49.17 21.40
CA ASP A 730 27.62 50.05 20.72
C ASP A 730 27.17 50.37 19.24
N TYR A 731 26.34 49.53 18.65
CA TYR A 731 25.78 49.76 17.33
C TYR A 731 24.43 50.49 17.42
N ARG A 732 24.37 51.74 17.11
CA ARG A 732 23.14 52.51 17.16
C ARG A 732 22.12 51.90 16.17
N LYS A 733 20.86 51.78 16.61
CA LYS A 733 19.75 51.36 15.78
C LYS A 733 19.44 52.46 14.75
N THR A 734 19.36 52.12 13.47
CA THR A 734 19.13 53.04 12.36
C THR A 734 18.08 52.48 11.39
N ASN A 735 17.68 53.26 10.38
CA ASN A 735 16.92 52.71 9.28
C ASN A 735 17.84 51.95 8.32
N ARG A 736 17.30 50.89 7.66
CA ARG A 736 18.04 50.16 6.64
C ARG A 736 18.52 51.07 5.49
N GLY A 737 19.55 50.61 4.76
CA GLY A 737 20.02 51.31 3.55
C GLY A 737 21.01 52.45 3.80
N GLY A 738 21.38 52.71 5.06
CA GLY A 738 22.44 53.67 5.40
C GLY A 738 23.86 53.11 5.18
N LYS A 739 24.91 53.96 5.33
CA LYS A 739 26.32 53.53 5.29
C LYS A 739 26.79 52.82 6.56
N GLY A 740 25.96 52.77 7.62
CA GLY A 740 26.32 52.17 8.89
C GLY A 740 27.37 52.97 9.69
N VAL A 741 27.84 52.35 10.78
CA VAL A 741 28.86 52.87 11.68
C VAL A 741 30.11 52.00 11.58
N LYS A 742 31.26 52.56 11.99
CA LYS A 742 32.53 51.85 11.96
C LYS A 742 32.44 50.64 12.97
N THR A 743 32.69 49.43 12.49
CA THR A 743 32.68 48.19 13.32
C THR A 743 34.09 47.75 13.63
N MET A 744 35.07 48.06 12.81
CA MET A 744 36.49 47.82 13.02
C MET A 744 37.31 48.95 12.38
N ASN A 745 38.41 49.32 12.99
CA ASN A 745 39.37 50.25 12.38
C ASN A 745 40.29 49.49 11.44
N ILE A 746 40.00 49.60 10.14
CA ILE A 746 40.77 48.93 9.09
C ILE A 746 42.07 49.73 8.82
N THR A 747 43.19 49.02 8.89
CA THR A 747 44.54 49.56 8.64
C THR A 747 45.31 48.49 7.84
N GLU A 748 46.49 48.85 7.29
CA GLU A 748 47.38 47.87 6.66
C GLU A 748 47.75 46.71 7.58
N LYS A 749 47.80 46.94 8.90
CA LYS A 749 48.07 45.93 9.93
C LYS A 749 46.94 44.93 10.15
N THR A 750 45.73 45.37 10.04
CA THR A 750 44.53 44.52 10.25
C THR A 750 44.08 43.84 8.99
N GLY A 751 44.34 44.44 7.83
CA GLY A 751 43.66 44.00 6.61
C GLY A 751 42.16 44.32 6.64
N LYS A 752 41.44 43.97 5.58
CA LYS A 752 39.99 44.16 5.45
C LYS A 752 39.21 43.20 6.33
N LEU A 753 37.96 43.50 6.57
CA LEU A 753 37.05 42.60 7.34
C LEU A 753 36.70 41.34 6.53
N VAL A 754 36.75 40.20 7.16
CA VAL A 754 36.42 38.87 6.56
C VAL A 754 35.02 38.40 7.00
N THR A 755 34.66 38.57 8.26
CA THR A 755 33.39 38.03 8.77
C THR A 755 32.86 38.83 9.98
N ILE A 756 31.56 38.68 10.18
CA ILE A 756 30.83 39.07 11.37
C ILE A 756 30.00 37.89 11.90
N LYS A 757 30.05 37.61 13.17
CA LYS A 757 29.25 36.54 13.83
C LYS A 757 28.62 37.06 15.11
N SER A 758 27.42 36.55 15.43
CA SER A 758 26.82 36.71 16.75
C SER A 758 27.32 35.57 17.62
N VAL A 759 27.85 35.91 18.80
CA VAL A 759 28.50 34.95 19.70
C VAL A 759 28.07 35.20 21.17
N THR A 760 28.10 34.14 21.99
CA THR A 760 27.93 34.16 23.43
C THR A 760 29.21 33.66 24.10
N ASP A 761 29.34 33.78 25.41
CA ASP A 761 30.49 33.29 26.19
C ASP A 761 30.66 31.77 26.11
N GLU A 762 29.59 31.04 25.81
CA GLU A 762 29.55 29.58 25.65
C GLU A 762 30.02 29.09 24.29
N ASN A 763 30.34 29.98 23.37
CA ASN A 763 30.76 29.60 22.00
C ASN A 763 32.28 29.51 21.91
N ASP A 764 32.72 28.66 21.00
CA ASP A 764 34.09 28.60 20.48
C ASP A 764 34.12 29.10 19.03
N LEU A 765 35.24 29.69 18.64
CA LEU A 765 35.54 30.09 17.29
C LEU A 765 36.56 29.16 16.65
N MET A 766 36.24 28.63 15.50
CA MET A 766 37.17 27.97 14.62
C MET A 766 37.61 28.96 13.55
N ILE A 767 38.87 29.37 13.58
CA ILE A 767 39.46 30.29 12.61
C ILE A 767 40.33 29.47 11.68
N ILE A 768 40.15 29.63 10.39
CA ILE A 768 40.80 28.86 9.32
C ILE A 768 41.46 29.83 8.39
N ASN A 769 42.74 29.62 8.15
CA ASN A 769 43.47 30.44 7.18
C ASN A 769 43.38 29.85 5.74
N LYS A 770 43.83 30.59 4.72
CA LYS A 770 43.77 30.15 3.32
C LYS A 770 44.60 28.89 3.05
N SER A 771 45.64 28.63 3.85
CA SER A 771 46.46 27.41 3.77
C SER A 771 45.88 26.21 4.56
N GLY A 772 44.66 26.30 5.08
CA GLY A 772 43.98 25.20 5.75
C GLY A 772 44.34 24.97 7.20
N ILE A 773 45.17 25.83 7.83
CA ILE A 773 45.51 25.72 9.25
C ILE A 773 44.34 26.25 10.09
N THR A 774 43.88 25.44 11.03
CA THR A 774 42.75 25.74 11.89
C THR A 774 43.18 25.97 13.32
N ILE A 775 42.68 27.04 13.93
CA ILE A 775 42.83 27.32 15.38
C ILE A 775 41.45 27.40 16.03
N ARG A 776 41.32 26.82 17.22
CA ARG A 776 40.09 26.89 18.07
C ARG A 776 40.35 27.83 19.25
N LEU A 777 39.47 28.82 19.43
CA LEU A 777 39.53 29.80 20.48
C LEU A 777 38.18 29.87 21.22
N LYS A 778 38.24 29.98 22.53
CA LYS A 778 37.00 30.26 23.30
C LYS A 778 36.63 31.73 23.14
N VAL A 779 35.36 32.00 22.91
CA VAL A 779 34.82 33.37 22.79
C VAL A 779 34.98 34.11 24.12
N ALA A 780 34.86 33.43 25.27
CA ALA A 780 35.08 34.01 26.59
C ALA A 780 36.49 34.60 26.78
N ASP A 781 37.53 34.08 26.07
CA ASP A 781 38.88 34.57 26.13
C ASP A 781 39.09 35.86 25.31
N VAL A 782 38.14 36.20 24.45
CA VAL A 782 38.19 37.43 23.64
C VAL A 782 37.46 38.52 24.41
N ARG A 783 38.25 39.48 24.93
CA ARG A 783 37.68 40.59 25.68
C ARG A 783 36.77 41.48 24.84
N ILE A 784 35.73 42.02 25.46
CA ILE A 784 34.80 42.98 24.89
C ILE A 784 35.52 44.32 24.72
N MET A 785 35.37 44.95 23.55
CA MET A 785 36.02 46.23 23.22
C MET A 785 35.10 47.10 22.35
N GLY A 786 35.25 48.40 22.50
CA GLY A 786 34.50 49.39 21.72
C GLY A 786 34.57 49.13 20.19
N ARG A 787 33.47 49.38 19.50
CA ARG A 787 33.28 49.02 18.05
C ARG A 787 34.31 49.64 17.08
N ALA A 788 34.95 50.82 17.39
CA ALA A 788 35.85 51.53 16.53
C ALA A 788 37.33 51.16 16.73
N THR A 789 37.69 50.18 17.55
CA THR A 789 39.04 49.72 17.82
C THR A 789 39.61 48.80 16.74
N GLN A 790 40.90 48.54 16.71
CA GLN A 790 41.57 47.62 15.80
C GLN A 790 41.42 46.15 16.18
N GLY A 791 40.96 45.84 17.41
CA GLY A 791 40.90 44.49 17.95
C GLY A 791 42.25 43.97 18.46
N VAL A 792 42.25 42.68 18.83
CA VAL A 792 43.45 41.93 19.31
C VAL A 792 43.84 40.88 18.27
N ARG A 793 45.07 40.44 18.27
CA ARG A 793 45.54 39.37 17.42
C ARG A 793 44.99 38.04 17.93
N LEU A 794 44.19 37.37 17.13
CA LEU A 794 43.58 36.03 17.42
C LEU A 794 44.50 34.91 16.98
N ILE A 795 45.20 35.12 15.85
CA ILE A 795 46.14 34.17 15.27
C ILE A 795 47.36 34.93 14.69
N ASN A 796 48.56 34.34 14.80
CA ASN A 796 49.78 34.94 14.25
C ASN A 796 50.05 34.38 12.84
N LEU A 797 49.81 35.19 11.80
CA LEU A 797 49.99 34.85 10.38
C LEU A 797 51.27 35.43 9.78
N GLU A 798 52.02 36.32 10.49
CA GLU A 798 53.16 37.06 9.95
C GLU A 798 54.30 36.13 9.46
N LYS A 799 54.52 35.00 10.16
CA LYS A 799 55.61 34.09 9.80
C LYS A 799 55.37 33.29 8.50
N ARG A 800 54.10 33.27 7.98
CA ARG A 800 53.72 32.44 6.83
C ARG A 800 53.14 33.23 5.65
N ASN A 801 53.04 34.55 5.76
CA ASN A 801 52.40 35.44 4.76
C ASN A 801 51.01 34.95 4.31
N ASP A 802 50.20 34.50 5.28
CA ASP A 802 48.89 33.89 5.03
C ASP A 802 47.75 34.85 5.48
N GLN A 803 46.52 34.52 5.11
CA GLN A 803 45.33 35.32 5.41
C GLN A 803 44.21 34.39 5.98
N ILE A 804 43.29 34.98 6.75
CA ILE A 804 42.10 34.28 7.19
C ILE A 804 41.23 33.93 5.97
N GLY A 805 40.83 32.65 5.86
CA GLY A 805 39.90 32.15 4.85
C GLY A 805 38.48 32.15 5.34
N SER A 806 38.23 31.55 6.53
CA SER A 806 36.89 31.41 7.10
C SER A 806 36.93 31.45 8.63
N VAL A 807 35.76 31.76 9.25
CA VAL A 807 35.58 31.71 10.70
C VAL A 807 34.21 31.11 11.00
N CYS A 808 34.21 29.99 11.72
CA CYS A 808 32.99 29.27 12.10
C CYS A 808 32.74 29.38 13.62
N LYS A 809 31.51 29.51 14.01
CA LYS A 809 31.05 29.42 15.38
C LYS A 809 30.73 27.97 15.74
N VAL A 810 31.29 27.47 16.82
CA VAL A 810 31.01 26.14 17.34
C VAL A 810 30.44 26.31 18.77
N MET A 811 29.42 25.53 19.11
CA MET A 811 28.91 25.49 20.49
C MET A 811 29.90 24.72 21.35
N THR A 812 30.28 25.27 22.49
CA THR A 812 31.03 24.55 23.53
C THR A 812 30.05 23.62 24.22
N GLU A 813 30.35 22.32 24.24
CA GLU A 813 29.59 21.21 24.82
C GLU A 813 28.69 21.56 25.99
N SER A 814 27.43 21.76 25.81
CA SER A 814 26.33 21.48 26.73
C SER A 814 25.09 21.10 25.90
N LEU A 815 25.06 19.84 25.46
CA LEU A 815 23.90 19.22 24.81
C LEU A 815 22.85 18.75 25.85
N GLU A 816 22.94 19.20 27.12
CA GLU A 816 22.05 18.73 28.19
C GLU A 816 20.92 19.69 28.57
N ASP A 817 20.79 20.89 27.96
CA ASP A 817 19.83 21.90 28.43
C ASP A 817 18.82 22.42 27.40
N GLU A 818 18.39 21.63 26.41
CA GLU A 818 17.20 21.96 25.56
C GLU A 818 16.17 20.83 25.54
N ILE A 819 15.80 20.30 26.68
CA ILE A 819 14.54 19.57 26.86
C ILE A 819 13.67 20.48 27.76
N PRO A 820 12.54 21.01 27.26
CA PRO A 820 11.56 21.63 28.11
C PRO A 820 10.98 20.56 29.05
N ALA A 821 11.20 20.72 30.33
CA ALA A 821 10.48 19.99 31.37
C ALA A 821 9.03 20.50 31.39
N GLU A 822 8.13 19.83 30.69
CA GLU A 822 6.70 19.91 30.96
C GLU A 822 6.13 18.50 30.95
N GLU A 823 5.45 18.21 32.08
CA GLU A 823 4.56 17.10 32.37
C GLU A 823 5.16 15.76 32.80
N ALA A 824 5.51 15.70 34.10
CA ALA A 824 5.34 14.49 34.89
C ALA A 824 4.79 14.84 36.28
N GLU A 825 3.51 15.21 36.37
CA GLU A 825 2.72 15.03 37.56
C GLU A 825 1.98 13.70 37.50
N GLY A 826 2.52 12.69 38.12
CA GLY A 826 1.92 11.38 38.37
C GLY A 826 2.27 10.94 39.78
N THR A 827 1.38 11.23 40.65
CA THR A 827 1.20 10.87 42.10
C THR A 827 1.99 9.64 42.54
N ILE A 828 2.98 9.87 43.41
CA ILE A 828 3.58 8.82 44.27
C ILE A 828 2.83 8.81 45.58
N VAL A 829 2.11 7.73 45.84
CA VAL A 829 1.61 7.37 47.16
C VAL A 829 2.77 6.71 47.90
N SER A 830 3.25 7.40 48.96
CA SER A 830 4.20 6.88 49.91
C SER A 830 3.51 5.93 50.87
N ASP A 831 4.08 4.75 51.09
CA ASP A 831 3.81 3.90 52.24
C ASP A 831 5.14 3.79 53.06
N PRO A 832 5.13 4.17 54.35
CA PRO A 832 6.30 4.13 55.18
C PRO A 832 6.23 2.88 56.07
N ASN A 833 7.13 1.90 55.89
CA ASN A 833 7.64 1.02 56.90
C ASN A 833 8.32 -0.21 56.31
N ALA A 834 9.63 -0.27 56.41
CA ALA A 834 10.35 -1.48 56.85
C ALA A 834 11.84 -1.20 56.92
N ASP A 835 12.27 -1.44 58.09
CA ASP A 835 13.58 -1.33 58.71
C ASP A 835 14.75 -1.95 57.92
N ALA A 836 15.90 -1.28 58.10
CA ALA A 836 17.22 -1.86 57.91
C ALA A 836 17.53 -2.88 59.03
N PRO A 837 18.48 -3.77 58.88
CA PRO A 837 19.74 -3.58 59.57
C PRO A 837 21.01 -3.96 58.77
N ASP A 838 21.98 -3.24 59.13
CA ASP A 838 23.41 -3.24 59.20
C ASP A 838 24.21 -4.57 59.14
N ILE A 839 25.40 -4.42 58.58
CA ILE A 839 26.75 -4.69 59.09
C ILE A 839 27.43 -6.01 58.70
N ASP A 840 28.60 -5.78 58.20
CA ASP A 840 29.98 -6.25 58.43
C ASP A 840 30.54 -7.54 57.78
N ASP A 841 31.69 -7.22 57.27
CA ASP A 841 33.02 -7.88 57.39
C ASP A 841 33.38 -9.08 56.42
N ALA A 842 34.32 -8.68 55.67
CA ALA A 842 35.72 -9.10 55.61
C ALA A 842 36.12 -10.48 55.04
N ALA A 843 37.12 -10.32 54.24
CA ALA A 843 38.32 -11.14 54.08
C ALA A 843 38.31 -12.35 53.16
N ASP A 844 39.04 -12.14 52.12
CA ASP A 844 40.35 -12.77 51.80
C ASP A 844 40.41 -14.25 51.36
N VAL A 845 41.23 -14.39 50.34
CA VAL A 845 42.25 -15.42 50.13
C VAL A 845 42.00 -16.48 49.02
N ASN A 846 42.77 -16.22 47.99
CA ASN A 846 43.67 -17.11 47.22
C ASN A 846 43.19 -18.35 46.47
N GLU A 847 43.59 -18.25 45.23
CA GLU A 847 44.55 -19.16 44.50
C GLU A 847 44.18 -20.64 44.24
N ASN A 848 44.30 -20.90 43.05
CA ASN A 848 45.07 -21.94 42.35
C ASN A 848 44.33 -22.92 41.42
N GLU A 849 44.75 -22.75 40.19
CA GLU A 849 45.33 -23.82 39.33
C GLU A 849 44.61 -25.21 39.27
N SER A 850 44.22 -25.67 38.17
CA SER A 850 45.03 -26.41 37.20
C SER A 850 44.16 -27.34 36.34
N ASN A 851 44.45 -27.29 35.08
CA ASN A 851 44.64 -28.38 34.08
C ASN A 851 43.77 -29.66 34.14
N ASN A 852 43.32 -29.96 33.04
CA ASN A 852 43.55 -31.10 32.08
C ASN A 852 42.28 -31.45 31.35
N GLU A 853 42.32 -31.34 30.07
CA GLU A 853 42.64 -32.31 29.01
C GLU A 853 41.72 -33.54 28.99
N ILE A 854 41.28 -33.73 27.74
CA ILE A 854 41.22 -34.96 26.94
C ILE A 854 39.85 -35.61 26.71
N GLU A 855 39.52 -35.62 25.40
CA GLU A 855 38.92 -36.68 24.55
C GLU A 855 37.54 -37.24 24.94
N GLU A 856 36.56 -37.20 24.06
CA GLU A 856 36.36 -37.80 22.72
C GLU A 856 35.27 -37.02 21.93
#